data_a67a82711342e6c2d6ed5a7a4af12b8f
#
_entry.id   a67a82711342e6c2d6ed5a7a4af12b8f
#
_cell.length_a   1.000
_cell.length_b   1.000
_cell.length_c   1.000
_cell.angle_alpha   90.00
_cell.angle_beta   90.00
_cell.angle_gamma   90.00
#
_symmetry.space_group_name_H-M   'P 1'
#
loop_
_entity.id
_entity.type
_entity.pdbx_description
1 polymer ?
#
loop_
_entity_poly.entity_id
_entity_poly.type
_entity_poly.pdbx_seq_one_letter_code
_entity_poly.pdbx_strand_id
1 'polypeptide(L)'
;MALGPPKQRAVLGLLASHANDVVCVEHIIDAVWGSDVPQSAVNGVHTYVAGLRRALDPGRPRGKDSGVLVSASGGYCLCVDPESVDAMLFAQRHAHARRARAEGDTDAALALYADALSLWHGAAHSGVPGPFAAMERTRLQDLRLTAVEEWAADMIAAGRHAEAVTDLSGAAAEEPLRERLCRLLMLALYRCGRQAHALAVYADTRRLLSRELGIEPGAELRSLHRQILAGHPVPVEGGRAPATVQGPAAGSVVPDLARPAQLPPLTRGFVGRARQLAQCEKLLAEEPAERSTATPVAVFEGPAGVGKTAFALQLAHRLLDRFPAGQLYVDLRATSHRGRPLNAADALAQLLDSLGVDATRMPAGLAGRVALYRSLLFGRRMLVVLDDALDAEQVRPLVPPAPSCVLVTSRQRLSGLAVRDGAHLVRMEPLDESASAELLGRLSGDRLRGHDAVALRLARMCGGLPLALRIAAEQLLAGPEVAPDALAEQYAAERHRLDRLMVEDDAAADLRSLFEASYRRLPADAARMFRRLGLLRSGPVTVREAAALADTGRAAARHLLDLLTDNHLLYRTRRQQYRFHDLVGIFAAECAEREPLPDREAALTRLARLGQASSGQAPASPAEVLGAACGSLLALCPAPGT
;
A
#
# COMPACT_ATOMS: atom_id res chain seq x y z
N MET A 1 13.65 36.59 -14.44
CA MET A 1 12.19 36.90 -14.40
C MET A 1 11.67 36.65 -12.98
N ALA A 2 11.01 37.61 -12.33
CA ALA A 2 10.50 37.41 -10.97
C ALA A 2 9.15 36.69 -11.04
N LEU A 3 9.12 35.41 -10.69
CA LEU A 3 7.92 34.56 -10.72
C LEU A 3 6.98 34.78 -9.52
N GLY A 4 7.25 35.79 -8.70
CA GLY A 4 6.40 36.16 -7.55
C GLY A 4 6.64 35.34 -6.26
N PRO A 5 5.70 35.38 -5.31
CA PRO A 5 5.86 34.76 -3.99
C PRO A 5 5.94 33.22 -4.08
N PRO A 6 6.43 32.55 -2.99
CA PRO A 6 6.66 31.10 -3.00
C PRO A 6 5.45 30.26 -3.42
N LYS A 7 4.24 30.57 -2.96
CA LYS A 7 3.02 29.84 -3.33
C LYS A 7 2.61 30.06 -4.80
N GLN A 8 2.86 31.22 -5.39
CA GLN A 8 2.67 31.45 -6.82
C GLN A 8 3.60 30.57 -7.65
N ARG A 9 4.86 30.40 -7.18
CA ARG A 9 5.82 29.46 -7.80
C ARG A 9 5.38 28.01 -7.64
N ALA A 10 4.72 27.65 -6.53
CA ALA A 10 4.15 26.31 -6.35
C ALA A 10 3.03 26.02 -7.35
N VAL A 11 2.14 26.99 -7.59
CA VAL A 11 1.11 26.87 -8.64
C VAL A 11 1.75 26.68 -10.02
N LEU A 12 2.79 27.46 -10.37
CA LEU A 12 3.48 27.30 -11.63
C LEU A 12 4.15 25.93 -11.77
N GLY A 13 4.84 25.46 -10.71
CA GLY A 13 5.48 24.15 -10.70
C GLY A 13 4.49 23.00 -10.90
N LEU A 14 3.31 23.08 -10.26
CA LEU A 14 2.24 22.11 -10.50
C LEU A 14 1.75 22.13 -11.93
N LEU A 15 1.45 23.31 -12.48
CA LEU A 15 0.95 23.45 -13.85
C LEU A 15 2.00 23.06 -14.89
N ALA A 16 3.29 23.30 -14.63
CA ALA A 16 4.38 22.87 -15.50
C ALA A 16 4.55 21.34 -15.50
N SER A 17 4.40 20.69 -14.35
CA SER A 17 4.44 19.21 -14.29
C SER A 17 3.23 18.54 -14.96
N HIS A 18 2.16 19.31 -15.21
CA HIS A 18 0.95 18.89 -15.93
C HIS A 18 0.73 19.77 -17.18
N ALA A 19 1.82 20.13 -17.86
CA ALA A 19 1.74 20.98 -19.05
C ALA A 19 0.81 20.35 -20.10
N ASN A 20 -0.04 21.20 -20.68
CA ASN A 20 -1.08 20.86 -21.65
C ASN A 20 -2.28 20.06 -21.09
N ASP A 21 -2.30 19.76 -19.79
CA ASP A 21 -3.45 19.17 -19.11
C ASP A 21 -4.19 20.21 -18.24
N VAL A 22 -5.48 20.01 -18.06
CA VAL A 22 -6.30 20.88 -17.20
C VAL A 22 -6.18 20.44 -15.74
N VAL A 23 -5.68 21.34 -14.90
CA VAL A 23 -5.60 21.12 -13.44
C VAL A 23 -6.73 21.88 -12.77
N CYS A 24 -7.63 21.17 -12.08
CA CYS A 24 -8.76 21.76 -11.38
C CYS A 24 -8.32 22.59 -10.16
N VAL A 25 -9.14 23.58 -9.78
CA VAL A 25 -8.81 24.52 -8.69
C VAL A 25 -8.65 23.78 -7.36
N GLU A 26 -9.47 22.77 -7.09
CA GLU A 26 -9.38 21.94 -5.89
C GLU A 26 -8.03 21.23 -5.81
N HIS A 27 -7.57 20.65 -6.92
CA HIS A 27 -6.25 19.99 -6.97
C HIS A 27 -5.11 20.98 -6.75
N ILE A 28 -5.22 22.21 -7.29
CA ILE A 28 -4.23 23.27 -7.01
C ILE A 28 -4.18 23.63 -5.54
N ILE A 29 -5.33 23.70 -4.89
CA ILE A 29 -5.42 24.01 -3.46
C ILE A 29 -4.75 22.90 -2.65
N ASP A 30 -5.10 21.65 -2.87
CA ASP A 30 -4.54 20.51 -2.17
C ASP A 30 -3.03 20.41 -2.37
N ALA A 31 -2.56 20.64 -3.61
CA ALA A 31 -1.15 20.58 -3.98
C ALA A 31 -0.29 21.68 -3.31
N VAL A 32 -0.87 22.87 -3.07
CA VAL A 32 -0.14 24.03 -2.55
C VAL A 32 -0.26 24.18 -1.04
N TRP A 33 -1.40 23.80 -0.45
CA TRP A 33 -1.66 24.00 1.00
C TRP A 33 -1.77 22.70 1.79
N GLY A 34 -2.08 21.56 1.15
CA GLY A 34 -2.28 20.30 1.86
C GLY A 34 -3.43 20.37 2.88
N SER A 35 -3.14 20.07 4.15
CA SER A 35 -4.12 20.12 5.24
C SER A 35 -4.45 21.53 5.74
N ASP A 36 -3.59 22.51 5.45
CA ASP A 36 -3.68 23.87 6.02
C ASP A 36 -4.32 24.87 5.03
N VAL A 37 -5.51 24.54 4.54
CA VAL A 37 -6.24 25.31 3.53
C VAL A 37 -6.89 26.54 4.17
N PRO A 38 -6.49 27.79 3.82
CA PRO A 38 -7.17 29.00 4.31
C PRO A 38 -8.52 29.18 3.61
N GLN A 39 -9.46 29.85 4.28
CA GLN A 39 -10.78 30.15 3.69
C GLN A 39 -10.69 30.96 2.38
N SER A 40 -9.61 31.72 2.18
CA SER A 40 -9.35 32.51 0.98
C SER A 40 -8.56 31.77 -0.10
N ALA A 41 -8.37 30.45 -0.01
CA ALA A 41 -7.53 29.67 -0.91
C ALA A 41 -7.91 29.81 -2.39
N VAL A 42 -9.21 29.74 -2.71
CA VAL A 42 -9.73 29.92 -4.08
C VAL A 42 -9.33 31.28 -4.65
N ASN A 43 -9.56 32.37 -3.90
CA ASN A 43 -9.17 33.72 -4.29
C ASN A 43 -7.64 33.84 -4.41
N GLY A 44 -6.90 33.16 -3.54
CA GLY A 44 -5.44 33.05 -3.62
C GLY A 44 -4.98 32.44 -4.93
N VAL A 45 -5.58 31.31 -5.37
CA VAL A 45 -5.28 30.67 -6.67
C VAL A 45 -5.53 31.64 -7.82
N HIS A 46 -6.68 32.34 -7.85
CA HIS A 46 -7.00 33.32 -8.89
C HIS A 46 -5.95 34.47 -8.93
N THR A 47 -5.53 34.95 -7.76
CA THR A 47 -4.49 36.01 -7.65
C THR A 47 -3.15 35.53 -8.17
N TYR A 48 -2.74 34.29 -7.82
CA TYR A 48 -1.49 33.71 -8.29
C TYR A 48 -1.50 33.47 -9.79
N VAL A 49 -2.59 32.95 -10.35
CA VAL A 49 -2.75 32.77 -11.80
C VAL A 49 -2.70 34.12 -12.54
N ALA A 50 -3.34 35.16 -12.02
CA ALA A 50 -3.27 36.50 -12.59
C ALA A 50 -1.82 37.07 -12.54
N GLY A 51 -1.07 36.77 -11.47
CA GLY A 51 0.33 37.10 -11.33
C GLY A 51 1.21 36.36 -12.35
N LEU A 52 0.97 35.06 -12.51
CA LEU A 52 1.71 34.20 -13.48
C LEU A 52 1.43 34.64 -14.92
N ARG A 53 0.19 34.94 -15.27
CA ARG A 53 -0.16 35.47 -16.59
C ARG A 53 0.63 36.74 -16.93
N ARG A 54 0.77 37.65 -15.98
CA ARG A 54 1.58 38.90 -16.19
C ARG A 54 3.07 38.61 -16.34
N ALA A 55 3.56 37.58 -15.66
CA ALA A 55 4.98 37.22 -15.73
C ALA A 55 5.31 36.44 -17.00
N LEU A 56 4.43 35.51 -17.44
CA LEU A 56 4.66 34.64 -18.59
C LEU A 56 4.29 35.29 -19.93
N ASP A 57 3.38 36.29 -19.91
CA ASP A 57 2.91 37.01 -21.13
C ASP A 57 2.83 38.52 -20.86
N PRO A 58 3.98 39.21 -20.76
CA PRO A 58 4.07 40.63 -20.40
C PRO A 58 3.48 41.59 -21.48
N GLY A 59 3.35 41.14 -22.74
CA GLY A 59 2.80 41.93 -23.85
C GLY A 59 1.28 41.82 -24.01
N ARG A 60 0.59 41.11 -23.15
CA ARG A 60 -0.83 40.80 -23.22
C ARG A 60 -1.71 42.05 -23.09
N PRO A 61 -2.64 42.32 -24.04
CA PRO A 61 -3.67 43.37 -23.88
C PRO A 61 -4.62 43.04 -22.71
N ARG A 62 -4.97 44.05 -21.89
CA ARG A 62 -5.92 43.88 -20.78
C ARG A 62 -7.25 43.32 -21.30
N GLY A 63 -7.73 42.20 -20.68
CA GLY A 63 -9.04 41.59 -20.97
C GLY A 63 -9.04 40.45 -22.02
N LYS A 64 -7.89 40.08 -22.63
CA LYS A 64 -7.82 38.89 -23.48
C LYS A 64 -7.25 37.68 -22.72
N ASP A 65 -7.63 36.47 -23.10
CA ASP A 65 -7.03 35.26 -22.56
C ASP A 65 -5.56 35.12 -22.91
N SER A 66 -4.75 34.61 -21.98
CA SER A 66 -3.34 34.30 -22.25
C SER A 66 -3.28 33.04 -23.11
N GLY A 67 -2.46 33.04 -24.17
CA GLY A 67 -2.21 31.85 -24.97
C GLY A 67 -1.40 30.78 -24.22
N VAL A 68 -0.67 31.21 -23.16
CA VAL A 68 0.22 30.33 -22.38
C VAL A 68 -0.46 29.73 -21.14
N LEU A 69 -1.26 30.53 -20.42
CA LEU A 69 -1.96 30.07 -19.23
C LEU A 69 -3.46 30.29 -19.39
N VAL A 70 -4.15 29.26 -19.83
CA VAL A 70 -5.57 29.29 -20.24
C VAL A 70 -6.47 28.88 -19.08
N SER A 71 -7.66 29.53 -18.99
CA SER A 71 -8.75 29.06 -18.13
C SER A 71 -9.54 27.98 -18.88
N ALA A 72 -9.75 26.85 -18.25
CA ALA A 72 -10.62 25.78 -18.72
C ALA A 72 -11.75 25.55 -17.70
N SER A 73 -12.81 24.80 -18.06
CA SER A 73 -13.94 24.59 -17.16
C SER A 73 -13.47 23.93 -15.86
N GLY A 74 -13.52 24.69 -14.75
CA GLY A 74 -13.14 24.26 -13.41
C GLY A 74 -11.65 24.32 -13.08
N GLY A 75 -10.78 24.84 -13.96
CA GLY A 75 -9.33 24.82 -13.69
C GLY A 75 -8.51 25.70 -14.64
N TYR A 76 -7.20 25.37 -14.68
CA TYR A 76 -6.20 26.07 -15.50
C TYR A 76 -5.33 25.08 -16.24
N CYS A 77 -4.90 25.46 -17.44
CA CYS A 77 -3.98 24.70 -18.27
C CYS A 77 -2.79 25.58 -18.67
N LEU A 78 -1.58 25.09 -18.47
CA LEU A 78 -0.35 25.71 -18.98
C LEU A 78 -0.06 25.12 -20.37
N CYS A 79 -0.37 25.89 -21.42
CA CYS A 79 -0.17 25.50 -22.82
C CYS A 79 1.22 25.93 -23.28
N VAL A 80 2.16 24.99 -23.25
CA VAL A 80 3.56 25.21 -23.62
C VAL A 80 4.10 24.00 -24.37
N ASP A 81 5.14 24.20 -25.17
CA ASP A 81 5.87 23.09 -25.76
C ASP A 81 6.49 22.25 -24.63
N PRO A 82 6.28 20.91 -24.56
CA PRO A 82 6.92 20.05 -23.59
C PRO A 82 8.44 20.22 -23.49
N GLU A 83 9.10 20.55 -24.59
CA GLU A 83 10.55 20.82 -24.63
C GLU A 83 10.95 22.13 -23.91
N SER A 84 10.00 23.01 -23.65
CA SER A 84 10.24 24.24 -22.86
C SER A 84 10.17 24.02 -21.35
N VAL A 85 9.80 22.83 -20.89
CA VAL A 85 9.76 22.44 -19.48
C VAL A 85 10.93 21.50 -19.22
N ASP A 86 11.91 21.96 -18.46
CA ASP A 86 13.16 21.23 -18.17
C ASP A 86 12.94 19.82 -17.61
N ALA A 87 11.99 19.64 -16.70
CA ALA A 87 11.65 18.34 -16.14
C ALA A 87 11.05 17.35 -17.19
N MET A 88 10.26 17.86 -18.14
CA MET A 88 9.69 17.05 -19.22
C MET A 88 10.77 16.72 -20.26
N LEU A 89 11.58 17.70 -20.64
CA LEU A 89 12.71 17.53 -21.54
C LEU A 89 13.73 16.52 -20.98
N PHE A 90 14.02 16.60 -19.67
CA PHE A 90 14.87 15.64 -18.99
C PHE A 90 14.31 14.21 -19.12
N ALA A 91 13.02 14.01 -18.78
CA ALA A 91 12.38 12.70 -18.87
C ALA A 91 12.38 12.15 -20.31
N GLN A 92 12.16 13.02 -21.31
CA GLN A 92 12.19 12.66 -22.73
C GLN A 92 13.60 12.23 -23.16
N ARG A 93 14.64 13.03 -22.85
CA ARG A 93 16.04 12.70 -23.20
C ARG A 93 16.51 11.44 -22.50
N HIS A 94 16.16 11.26 -21.23
CA HIS A 94 16.44 10.02 -20.50
C HIS A 94 15.78 8.81 -21.17
N ALA A 95 14.52 8.91 -21.60
CA ALA A 95 13.85 7.84 -22.33
C ALA A 95 14.50 7.54 -23.69
N HIS A 96 14.97 8.57 -24.40
CA HIS A 96 15.70 8.41 -25.67
C HIS A 96 17.07 7.76 -25.43
N ALA A 97 17.81 8.14 -24.37
CA ALA A 97 19.07 7.50 -23.99
C ALA A 97 18.89 6.00 -23.73
N ARG A 98 17.84 5.62 -23.00
CA ARG A 98 17.51 4.21 -22.76
C ARG A 98 17.14 3.44 -24.03
N ARG A 99 16.52 4.07 -25.03
CA ARG A 99 16.25 3.45 -26.33
C ARG A 99 17.54 3.22 -27.11
N ALA A 100 18.40 4.24 -27.24
CA ALA A 100 19.70 4.12 -27.90
C ALA A 100 20.55 3.01 -27.28
N ARG A 101 20.55 2.94 -25.94
CA ARG A 101 21.18 1.83 -25.19
C ARG A 101 20.60 0.46 -25.55
N ALA A 102 19.28 0.33 -25.65
CA ALA A 102 18.61 -0.93 -26.01
C ALA A 102 18.90 -1.35 -27.46
N GLU A 103 19.14 -0.39 -28.35
CA GLU A 103 19.54 -0.60 -29.73
C GLU A 103 21.03 -0.90 -29.89
N GLY A 104 21.80 -0.78 -28.80
CA GLY A 104 23.24 -1.05 -28.76
C GLY A 104 24.11 0.15 -29.18
N ASP A 105 23.51 1.32 -29.40
CA ASP A 105 24.24 2.55 -29.69
C ASP A 105 24.68 3.23 -28.39
N THR A 106 25.79 2.75 -27.84
CA THR A 106 26.33 3.24 -26.56
C THR A 106 26.77 4.71 -26.64
N ASP A 107 27.32 5.15 -27.78
CA ASP A 107 27.82 6.53 -27.92
C ASP A 107 26.65 7.52 -27.96
N ALA A 108 25.59 7.22 -28.72
CA ALA A 108 24.36 8.01 -28.71
C ALA A 108 23.69 8.01 -27.32
N ALA A 109 23.66 6.88 -26.64
CA ALA A 109 23.12 6.78 -25.28
C ALA A 109 23.88 7.68 -24.29
N LEU A 110 25.21 7.61 -24.30
CA LEU A 110 26.06 8.45 -23.45
C LEU A 110 25.89 9.95 -23.71
N ALA A 111 25.78 10.35 -24.98
CA ALA A 111 25.52 11.74 -25.34
C ALA A 111 24.15 12.24 -24.83
N LEU A 112 23.10 11.42 -24.99
CA LEU A 112 21.74 11.75 -24.55
C LEU A 112 21.63 11.80 -23.02
N TYR A 113 22.33 10.93 -22.29
CA TYR A 113 22.41 11.02 -20.82
C TYR A 113 23.11 12.28 -20.35
N ALA A 114 24.25 12.64 -20.97
CA ALA A 114 24.97 13.86 -20.66
C ALA A 114 24.10 15.09 -20.90
N ASP A 115 23.41 15.14 -22.04
CA ASP A 115 22.48 16.21 -22.38
C ASP A 115 21.30 16.30 -21.38
N ALA A 116 20.74 15.16 -20.97
CA ALA A 116 19.68 15.12 -19.97
C ALA A 116 20.20 15.66 -18.62
N LEU A 117 21.32 15.15 -18.13
CA LEU A 117 21.89 15.55 -16.86
C LEU A 117 22.34 17.02 -16.83
N SER A 118 22.71 17.60 -17.97
CA SER A 118 23.06 19.03 -18.10
C SER A 118 21.91 19.99 -17.78
N LEU A 119 20.67 19.53 -17.83
CA LEU A 119 19.48 20.32 -17.46
C LEU A 119 19.38 20.58 -15.95
N TRP A 120 20.16 19.87 -15.14
CA TRP A 120 20.13 20.02 -13.68
C TRP A 120 21.06 21.12 -13.20
N HIS A 121 20.47 22.20 -12.63
CA HIS A 121 21.19 23.36 -12.11
C HIS A 121 21.06 23.49 -10.58
N GLY A 122 20.72 22.40 -9.88
CA GLY A 122 20.50 22.34 -8.45
C GLY A 122 19.30 21.48 -8.07
N ALA A 123 18.82 21.59 -6.84
CA ALA A 123 17.67 20.81 -6.38
C ALA A 123 16.39 21.25 -7.09
N ALA A 124 15.65 20.28 -7.62
CA ALA A 124 14.34 20.52 -8.25
C ALA A 124 13.39 21.22 -7.25
N HIS A 125 12.55 22.13 -7.75
CA HIS A 125 11.60 22.90 -6.94
C HIS A 125 12.24 23.56 -5.69
N SER A 126 13.49 24.02 -5.78
CA SER A 126 14.19 24.67 -4.68
C SER A 126 13.44 25.92 -4.19
N GLY A 127 13.19 26.00 -2.87
CA GLY A 127 12.44 27.09 -2.25
C GLY A 127 10.97 27.19 -2.65
N VAL A 128 10.38 26.14 -3.26
CA VAL A 128 8.96 26.04 -3.55
C VAL A 128 8.28 25.23 -2.44
N PRO A 129 7.27 25.80 -1.74
CA PRO A 129 6.54 25.14 -0.67
C PRO A 129 5.41 24.26 -1.19
N GLY A 130 4.87 23.42 -0.29
CA GLY A 130 3.67 22.62 -0.52
C GLY A 130 3.97 21.14 -0.72
N PRO A 131 2.98 20.28 -0.43
CA PRO A 131 3.13 18.83 -0.47
C PRO A 131 3.44 18.32 -1.88
N PHE A 132 2.87 18.92 -2.92
CA PHE A 132 3.19 18.58 -4.30
C PHE A 132 4.66 18.84 -4.63
N ALA A 133 5.18 20.03 -4.29
CA ALA A 133 6.57 20.37 -4.60
C ALA A 133 7.56 19.46 -3.84
N ALA A 134 7.21 19.03 -2.62
CA ALA A 134 8.01 18.08 -1.85
C ALA A 134 8.03 16.69 -2.52
N MET A 135 6.87 16.18 -2.91
CA MET A 135 6.72 14.90 -3.60
C MET A 135 7.45 14.90 -4.97
N GLU A 136 7.24 15.95 -5.77
CA GLU A 136 7.82 16.06 -7.10
C GLU A 136 9.35 16.24 -7.04
N ARG A 137 9.87 16.94 -6.03
CA ARG A 137 11.30 17.01 -5.76
C ARG A 137 11.91 15.62 -5.54
N THR A 138 11.28 14.81 -4.70
CA THR A 138 11.73 13.44 -4.43
C THR A 138 11.68 12.59 -5.70
N ARG A 139 10.59 12.67 -6.47
CA ARG A 139 10.43 11.94 -7.72
C ARG A 139 11.49 12.31 -8.77
N LEU A 140 11.72 13.61 -8.97
CA LEU A 140 12.71 14.09 -9.93
C LEU A 140 14.13 13.75 -9.49
N GLN A 141 14.45 13.87 -8.20
CA GLN A 141 15.76 13.49 -7.66
C GLN A 141 16.02 11.99 -7.88
N ASP A 142 15.04 11.13 -7.64
CA ASP A 142 15.19 9.70 -7.88
C ASP A 142 15.40 9.38 -9.37
N LEU A 143 14.67 10.06 -10.26
CA LEU A 143 14.85 9.94 -11.70
C LEU A 143 16.25 10.39 -12.15
N ARG A 144 16.78 11.51 -11.59
CA ARG A 144 18.15 11.98 -11.81
C ARG A 144 19.18 10.93 -11.43
N LEU A 145 19.05 10.40 -10.21
CA LEU A 145 20.00 9.40 -9.70
C LEU A 145 19.97 8.13 -10.54
N THR A 146 18.79 7.71 -11.00
CA THR A 146 18.64 6.58 -11.93
C THR A 146 19.37 6.84 -13.25
N ALA A 147 19.23 8.06 -13.80
CA ALA A 147 19.95 8.44 -15.02
C ALA A 147 21.48 8.45 -14.81
N VAL A 148 21.96 8.93 -13.64
CA VAL A 148 23.40 8.88 -13.27
C VAL A 148 23.90 7.44 -13.19
N GLU A 149 23.14 6.54 -12.58
CA GLU A 149 23.50 5.12 -12.48
C GLU A 149 23.59 4.46 -13.85
N GLU A 150 22.59 4.68 -14.72
CA GLU A 150 22.56 4.11 -16.06
C GLU A 150 23.71 4.65 -16.93
N TRP A 151 23.92 5.96 -16.91
CA TRP A 151 25.03 6.62 -17.61
C TRP A 151 26.40 6.13 -17.13
N ALA A 152 26.61 6.07 -15.81
CA ALA A 152 27.86 5.58 -15.24
C ALA A 152 28.12 4.11 -15.58
N ALA A 153 27.10 3.26 -15.61
CA ALA A 153 27.21 1.87 -16.03
C ALA A 153 27.67 1.75 -17.49
N ASP A 154 27.14 2.59 -18.39
CA ASP A 154 27.52 2.61 -19.80
C ASP A 154 28.94 3.19 -19.99
N MET A 155 29.34 4.20 -19.22
CA MET A 155 30.71 4.71 -19.21
C MET A 155 31.72 3.65 -18.75
N ILE A 156 31.37 2.90 -17.69
CA ILE A 156 32.21 1.79 -17.20
C ILE A 156 32.31 0.69 -18.27
N ALA A 157 31.23 0.38 -18.96
CA ALA A 157 31.20 -0.58 -20.05
C ALA A 157 32.05 -0.13 -21.26
N ALA A 158 32.04 1.18 -21.56
CA ALA A 158 32.85 1.80 -22.61
C ALA A 158 34.33 2.01 -22.22
N GLY A 159 34.76 1.59 -21.01
CA GLY A 159 36.13 1.77 -20.54
C GLY A 159 36.47 3.15 -20.00
N ARG A 160 35.53 4.08 -19.92
CA ARG A 160 35.69 5.47 -19.41
C ARG A 160 35.63 5.56 -17.90
N HIS A 161 36.38 4.69 -17.22
CA HIS A 161 36.27 4.47 -15.76
C HIS A 161 36.63 5.73 -14.94
N ALA A 162 37.63 6.49 -15.37
CA ALA A 162 38.09 7.66 -14.64
C ALA A 162 37.05 8.80 -14.61
N GLU A 163 36.32 8.98 -15.73
CA GLU A 163 35.24 9.95 -15.83
C GLU A 163 34.06 9.52 -14.95
N ALA A 164 33.67 8.25 -15.01
CA ALA A 164 32.62 7.68 -14.17
C ALA A 164 32.91 7.88 -12.66
N VAL A 165 34.16 7.78 -12.21
CA VAL A 165 34.52 8.01 -10.80
C VAL A 165 34.19 9.42 -10.36
N THR A 166 34.44 10.44 -11.20
CA THR A 166 34.21 11.85 -10.85
C THR A 166 32.73 12.10 -10.55
N ASP A 167 31.84 11.66 -11.44
CA ASP A 167 30.41 11.92 -11.32
C ASP A 167 29.74 11.06 -10.25
N LEU A 168 30.14 9.77 -10.17
CA LEU A 168 29.65 8.86 -9.14
C LEU A 168 30.07 9.29 -7.72
N SER A 169 31.26 9.90 -7.56
CA SER A 169 31.71 10.36 -6.23
C SER A 169 30.79 11.42 -5.65
N GLY A 170 30.33 12.36 -6.48
CA GLY A 170 29.37 13.38 -6.07
C GLY A 170 28.01 12.77 -5.71
N ALA A 171 27.46 11.93 -6.61
CA ALA A 171 26.16 11.33 -6.40
C ALA A 171 26.12 10.35 -5.20
N ALA A 172 27.19 9.58 -4.97
CA ALA A 172 27.29 8.69 -3.82
C ALA A 172 27.48 9.45 -2.50
N ALA A 173 28.06 10.66 -2.52
CA ALA A 173 28.14 11.51 -1.34
C ALA A 173 26.79 12.17 -1.00
N GLU A 174 25.98 12.51 -2.02
CA GLU A 174 24.62 13.03 -1.83
C GLU A 174 23.66 11.96 -1.28
N GLU A 175 23.76 10.71 -1.78
CA GLU A 175 22.87 9.60 -1.43
C GLU A 175 23.66 8.33 -1.05
N PRO A 176 24.33 8.35 0.11
CA PRO A 176 25.26 7.29 0.49
C PRO A 176 24.59 5.96 0.89
N LEU A 177 23.26 5.94 1.07
CA LEU A 177 22.46 4.74 1.31
C LEU A 177 22.02 4.05 0.02
N ARG A 178 22.25 4.67 -1.15
CA ARG A 178 21.91 4.08 -2.45
C ARG A 178 22.99 3.12 -2.91
N GLU A 179 22.86 1.88 -2.53
CA GLU A 179 23.88 0.83 -2.72
C GLU A 179 24.34 0.66 -4.17
N ARG A 180 23.46 0.90 -5.15
CA ARG A 180 23.80 0.80 -6.58
C ARG A 180 24.83 1.84 -7.01
N LEU A 181 24.70 3.09 -6.54
CA LEU A 181 25.72 4.14 -6.77
C LEU A 181 27.06 3.73 -6.15
N CYS A 182 27.04 3.26 -4.90
CA CYS A 182 28.24 2.80 -4.21
C CYS A 182 28.89 1.62 -4.95
N ARG A 183 28.11 0.68 -5.45
CA ARG A 183 28.58 -0.46 -6.25
C ARG A 183 29.27 -0.01 -7.54
N LEU A 184 28.65 0.90 -8.29
CA LEU A 184 29.23 1.42 -9.52
C LEU A 184 30.51 2.21 -9.25
N LEU A 185 30.55 3.02 -8.19
CA LEU A 185 31.73 3.75 -7.77
C LEU A 185 32.87 2.80 -7.39
N MET A 186 32.58 1.75 -6.62
CA MET A 186 33.57 0.71 -6.27
C MET A 186 34.13 0.03 -7.52
N LEU A 187 33.27 -0.32 -8.49
CA LEU A 187 33.67 -0.97 -9.74
C LEU A 187 34.55 -0.03 -10.58
N ALA A 188 34.17 1.23 -10.73
CA ALA A 188 34.93 2.23 -11.47
C ALA A 188 36.31 2.48 -10.83
N LEU A 189 36.36 2.63 -9.51
CA LEU A 189 37.61 2.79 -8.75
C LEU A 189 38.53 1.58 -8.91
N TYR A 190 37.97 0.36 -8.79
CA TYR A 190 38.75 -0.87 -8.95
C TYR A 190 39.36 -0.98 -10.35
N ARG A 191 38.60 -0.63 -11.39
CA ARG A 191 39.06 -0.61 -12.78
C ARG A 191 40.08 0.47 -13.08
N CYS A 192 40.09 1.56 -12.32
CA CYS A 192 41.16 2.56 -12.31
C CYS A 192 42.41 2.12 -11.52
N GLY A 193 42.48 0.88 -11.02
CA GLY A 193 43.56 0.42 -10.17
C GLY A 193 43.55 0.95 -8.73
N ARG A 194 42.47 1.64 -8.33
CA ARG A 194 42.32 2.27 -7.02
C ARG A 194 41.61 1.35 -6.03
N GLN A 195 42.13 0.12 -5.86
CA GLN A 195 41.54 -0.94 -5.04
C GLN A 195 41.27 -0.49 -3.59
N ALA A 196 42.22 0.19 -2.95
CA ALA A 196 42.06 0.64 -1.57
C ALA A 196 40.90 1.62 -1.41
N HIS A 197 40.67 2.51 -2.38
CA HIS A 197 39.55 3.45 -2.36
C HIS A 197 38.22 2.71 -2.58
N ALA A 198 38.16 1.71 -3.47
CA ALA A 198 36.98 0.90 -3.68
C ALA A 198 36.57 0.17 -2.39
N LEU A 199 37.53 -0.40 -1.65
CA LEU A 199 37.28 -1.07 -0.37
C LEU A 199 36.86 -0.08 0.73
N ALA A 200 37.38 1.16 0.71
CA ALA A 200 36.96 2.22 1.63
C ALA A 200 35.49 2.60 1.41
N VAL A 201 35.05 2.75 0.16
CA VAL A 201 33.62 3.00 -0.17
C VAL A 201 32.71 1.92 0.43
N TYR A 202 33.08 0.64 0.30
CA TYR A 202 32.33 -0.46 0.91
C TYR A 202 32.26 -0.34 2.44
N ALA A 203 33.41 -0.08 3.09
CA ALA A 203 33.47 0.02 4.54
C ALA A 203 32.62 1.19 5.08
N ASP A 204 32.62 2.31 4.37
CA ASP A 204 31.83 3.49 4.73
C ASP A 204 30.33 3.22 4.54
N THR A 205 29.94 2.67 3.40
CA THR A 205 28.54 2.29 3.12
C THR A 205 28.02 1.30 4.15
N ARG A 206 28.82 0.25 4.47
CA ARG A 206 28.43 -0.75 5.48
C ARG A 206 28.21 -0.11 6.85
N ARG A 207 29.12 0.75 7.29
CA ARG A 207 29.01 1.46 8.58
C ARG A 207 27.74 2.31 8.62
N LEU A 208 27.43 3.00 7.54
CA LEU A 208 26.26 3.86 7.45
C LEU A 208 24.96 3.05 7.46
N LEU A 209 24.86 1.99 6.66
CA LEU A 209 23.70 1.09 6.63
C LEU A 209 23.44 0.45 8.00
N SER A 210 24.51 0.00 8.68
CA SER A 210 24.38 -0.57 10.03
C SER A 210 23.91 0.47 11.06
N ARG A 211 24.42 1.72 10.97
CA ARG A 211 24.07 2.77 11.92
C ARG A 211 22.67 3.35 11.71
N GLU A 212 22.30 3.64 10.46
CA GLU A 212 21.03 4.33 10.15
C GLU A 212 19.83 3.38 10.01
N LEU A 213 20.09 2.15 9.52
CA LEU A 213 19.02 1.19 9.19
C LEU A 213 19.15 -0.15 9.93
N GLY A 214 20.26 -0.42 10.63
CA GLY A 214 20.51 -1.67 11.33
C GLY A 214 20.70 -2.88 10.41
N ILE A 215 21.02 -2.68 9.12
CA ILE A 215 21.14 -3.74 8.12
C ILE A 215 22.56 -3.87 7.57
N GLU A 216 22.90 -5.07 7.06
CA GLU A 216 24.14 -5.30 6.29
C GLU A 216 23.93 -4.95 4.81
N PRO A 217 25.01 -4.59 4.07
CA PRO A 217 24.91 -4.31 2.63
C PRO A 217 24.27 -5.45 1.84
N GLY A 218 23.60 -5.11 0.75
CA GLY A 218 22.94 -6.06 -0.15
C GLY A 218 23.89 -7.06 -0.80
N ALA A 219 23.33 -8.12 -1.38
CA ALA A 219 24.12 -9.25 -1.91
C ALA A 219 25.08 -8.84 -3.03
N GLU A 220 24.69 -7.91 -3.91
CA GLU A 220 25.49 -7.43 -5.03
C GLU A 220 26.73 -6.67 -4.55
N LEU A 221 26.56 -5.74 -3.61
CA LEU A 221 27.66 -4.96 -3.06
C LEU A 221 28.64 -5.85 -2.29
N ARG A 222 28.14 -6.83 -1.53
CA ARG A 222 28.97 -7.85 -0.85
C ARG A 222 29.70 -8.76 -1.84
N SER A 223 29.07 -9.11 -2.96
CA SER A 223 29.71 -9.94 -4.01
C SER A 223 30.88 -9.19 -4.66
N LEU A 224 30.64 -7.92 -5.06
CA LEU A 224 31.70 -7.09 -5.63
C LEU A 224 32.86 -6.89 -4.64
N HIS A 225 32.59 -6.65 -3.37
CA HIS A 225 33.61 -6.54 -2.33
C HIS A 225 34.48 -7.79 -2.25
N ARG A 226 33.87 -8.99 -2.24
CA ARG A 226 34.63 -10.28 -2.25
C ARG A 226 35.46 -10.46 -3.50
N GLN A 227 34.96 -10.10 -4.69
CA GLN A 227 35.67 -10.17 -5.95
C GLN A 227 36.89 -9.24 -5.95
N ILE A 228 36.74 -8.02 -5.44
CA ILE A 228 37.84 -7.04 -5.32
C ILE A 228 38.93 -7.56 -4.33
N LEU A 229 38.53 -8.14 -3.20
CA LEU A 229 39.46 -8.73 -2.24
C LEU A 229 40.22 -9.92 -2.81
N ALA A 230 39.58 -10.76 -3.64
CA ALA A 230 40.19 -11.91 -4.28
C ALA A 230 41.07 -11.54 -5.49
N GLY A 231 41.09 -10.25 -5.89
CA GLY A 231 41.88 -9.80 -7.06
C GLY A 231 41.36 -10.34 -8.40
N HIS A 232 40.11 -10.85 -8.44
CA HIS A 232 39.57 -11.41 -9.68
C HIS A 232 39.14 -10.28 -10.64
N PRO A 233 39.35 -10.45 -11.97
CA PRO A 233 38.77 -9.52 -12.93
C PRO A 233 37.25 -9.57 -12.84
N VAL A 234 36.65 -8.44 -12.50
CA VAL A 234 35.19 -8.30 -12.43
C VAL A 234 34.65 -8.17 -13.85
N PRO A 235 33.80 -9.10 -14.35
CA PRO A 235 33.24 -9.03 -15.69
C PRO A 235 32.44 -7.74 -15.91
N VAL A 236 32.43 -7.24 -17.15
CA VAL A 236 31.53 -6.15 -17.56
C VAL A 236 30.17 -6.75 -17.80
N GLU A 237 29.18 -6.40 -17.02
CA GLU A 237 27.78 -6.63 -17.39
C GLU A 237 27.49 -5.77 -18.62
N GLY A 238 27.56 -6.36 -19.83
CA GLY A 238 27.29 -5.66 -21.10
C GLY A 238 28.29 -5.84 -22.24
N GLY A 239 29.47 -6.43 -21.99
CA GLY A 239 30.47 -6.67 -23.03
C GLY A 239 30.20 -7.98 -23.80
N ARG A 240 29.65 -7.86 -25.01
CA ARG A 240 29.52 -8.97 -25.98
C ARG A 240 30.87 -9.31 -26.54
N ALA A 241 31.42 -10.49 -26.18
CA ALA A 241 32.59 -11.05 -26.86
C ALA A 241 32.24 -11.36 -28.32
N PRO A 242 33.22 -11.22 -29.29
CA PRO A 242 32.92 -11.45 -30.69
C PRO A 242 32.59 -12.93 -30.92
N ALA A 243 31.38 -13.19 -31.39
CA ALA A 243 30.89 -14.51 -31.71
C ALA A 243 31.50 -14.97 -33.02
N THR A 244 32.25 -16.08 -32.98
CA THR A 244 32.58 -16.92 -34.16
C THR A 244 31.28 -17.50 -34.74
N VAL A 245 31.07 -17.21 -36.01
CA VAL A 245 29.93 -17.68 -36.81
C VAL A 245 30.00 -19.19 -36.96
N GLN A 246 29.03 -19.92 -36.42
CA GLN A 246 28.64 -21.25 -36.90
C GLN A 246 27.12 -21.29 -37.04
N GLY A 247 26.69 -21.82 -38.17
CA GLY A 247 25.36 -21.73 -38.75
C GLY A 247 24.23 -22.49 -38.02
N PRO A 248 23.01 -22.49 -38.54
CA PRO A 248 21.77 -22.51 -37.78
C PRO A 248 21.34 -23.91 -37.37
N ALA A 249 21.15 -24.13 -36.08
CA ALA A 249 20.31 -25.21 -35.58
C ALA A 249 19.08 -24.56 -34.88
N ALA A 250 17.92 -24.81 -35.46
CA ALA A 250 16.64 -24.42 -34.91
C ALA A 250 16.40 -25.11 -33.54
N GLY A 251 16.39 -24.31 -32.50
CA GLY A 251 16.01 -24.71 -31.16
C GLY A 251 15.73 -23.44 -30.38
N SER A 252 14.46 -23.14 -30.19
CA SER A 252 13.99 -22.03 -29.37
C SER A 252 14.48 -22.22 -27.93
N VAL A 253 15.62 -21.62 -27.56
CA VAL A 253 16.09 -21.55 -26.18
C VAL A 253 15.35 -20.41 -25.50
N VAL A 254 14.25 -20.74 -24.85
CA VAL A 254 13.62 -19.88 -23.82
C VAL A 254 14.68 -19.70 -22.72
N PRO A 255 15.05 -18.47 -22.32
CA PRO A 255 15.97 -18.26 -21.21
C PRO A 255 15.47 -19.05 -19.99
N ASP A 256 16.37 -19.73 -19.31
CA ASP A 256 16.06 -20.43 -18.05
C ASP A 256 15.72 -19.36 -17.01
N LEU A 257 14.44 -18.97 -17.01
CA LEU A 257 13.90 -18.00 -16.07
C LEU A 257 14.03 -18.58 -14.66
N ALA A 258 14.57 -17.80 -13.75
CA ALA A 258 14.66 -18.14 -12.35
C ALA A 258 13.32 -18.71 -11.86
N ARG A 259 13.36 -19.80 -11.10
CA ARG A 259 12.17 -20.35 -10.42
C ARG A 259 11.98 -19.56 -9.13
N PRO A 260 11.09 -18.56 -9.08
CA PRO A 260 10.89 -17.80 -7.88
C PRO A 260 10.28 -18.66 -6.77
N ALA A 261 10.81 -18.54 -5.54
CA ALA A 261 10.34 -19.21 -4.35
C ALA A 261 10.13 -18.14 -3.25
N GLN A 262 9.11 -17.32 -3.41
CA GLN A 262 8.96 -16.08 -2.63
C GLN A 262 7.91 -16.17 -1.52
N LEU A 263 7.33 -17.35 -1.25
CA LEU A 263 6.33 -17.46 -0.20
C LEU A 263 6.95 -17.16 1.17
N PRO A 264 6.37 -16.23 1.95
CA PRO A 264 6.73 -16.03 3.34
C PRO A 264 6.60 -17.32 4.17
N PRO A 265 7.37 -17.45 5.26
CA PRO A 265 7.28 -18.60 6.14
C PRO A 265 5.91 -18.66 6.82
N LEU A 266 5.48 -19.89 7.14
CA LEU A 266 4.23 -20.11 7.85
C LEU A 266 4.34 -19.67 9.30
N THR A 267 3.28 -19.02 9.79
CA THR A 267 3.16 -18.69 11.22
C THR A 267 2.76 -19.94 12.04
N ARG A 268 3.37 -20.13 13.21
CA ARG A 268 3.00 -21.22 14.12
C ARG A 268 1.55 -21.05 14.62
N GLY A 269 0.91 -22.18 14.95
CA GLY A 269 -0.40 -22.17 15.60
C GLY A 269 -1.56 -21.90 14.63
N PHE A 270 -1.58 -22.50 13.44
CA PHE A 270 -2.73 -22.45 12.55
C PHE A 270 -3.77 -23.51 12.95
N VAL A 271 -5.01 -23.10 13.26
CA VAL A 271 -6.09 -23.96 13.74
C VAL A 271 -7.46 -23.59 13.14
N GLY A 272 -8.44 -24.47 13.30
CA GLY A 272 -9.87 -24.20 13.08
C GLY A 272 -10.32 -24.04 11.63
N ARG A 273 -9.44 -24.23 10.62
CA ARG A 273 -9.76 -23.95 9.21
C ARG A 273 -9.51 -25.13 8.25
N ALA A 274 -9.38 -26.33 8.78
CA ALA A 274 -9.04 -27.52 7.97
C ALA A 274 -10.08 -27.78 6.86
N ARG A 275 -11.37 -27.62 7.17
CA ARG A 275 -12.46 -27.80 6.19
C ARG A 275 -12.40 -26.75 5.07
N GLN A 276 -12.19 -25.48 5.41
CA GLN A 276 -12.08 -24.41 4.42
C GLN A 276 -10.85 -24.62 3.52
N LEU A 277 -9.70 -25.03 4.10
CA LEU A 277 -8.52 -25.37 3.31
C LEU A 277 -8.79 -26.49 2.33
N ALA A 278 -9.37 -27.61 2.78
CA ALA A 278 -9.70 -28.73 1.91
C ALA A 278 -10.69 -28.36 0.80
N GLN A 279 -11.68 -27.49 1.09
CA GLN A 279 -12.60 -26.97 0.07
C GLN A 279 -11.88 -26.12 -0.98
N CYS A 280 -10.99 -25.21 -0.53
CA CYS A 280 -10.22 -24.37 -1.45
C CYS A 280 -9.23 -25.22 -2.27
N GLU A 281 -8.56 -26.18 -1.66
CA GLU A 281 -7.70 -27.14 -2.37
C GLU A 281 -8.48 -27.86 -3.47
N LYS A 282 -9.69 -28.33 -3.17
CA LYS A 282 -10.56 -29.00 -4.15
C LYS A 282 -11.00 -28.05 -5.27
N LEU A 283 -11.46 -26.84 -4.95
CA LEU A 283 -11.88 -25.82 -5.93
C LEU A 283 -10.74 -25.45 -6.90
N LEU A 284 -9.51 -25.36 -6.37
CA LEU A 284 -8.33 -25.04 -7.17
C LEU A 284 -7.68 -26.28 -7.81
N ALA A 285 -8.11 -27.49 -7.38
CA ALA A 285 -7.64 -28.77 -7.87
C ALA A 285 -8.45 -29.33 -9.02
N GLU A 286 -9.71 -28.94 -9.12
CA GLU A 286 -10.54 -29.33 -10.26
C GLU A 286 -9.86 -28.79 -11.50
N GLU A 287 -9.22 -29.69 -12.25
CA GLU A 287 -8.60 -29.35 -13.52
C GLU A 287 -9.67 -28.70 -14.38
N PRO A 288 -9.39 -27.51 -14.94
CA PRO A 288 -10.28 -26.99 -15.95
C PRO A 288 -10.41 -28.09 -17.00
N ALA A 289 -11.64 -28.47 -17.36
CA ALA A 289 -11.89 -29.39 -18.47
C ALA A 289 -10.90 -29.02 -19.58
N GLU A 290 -10.32 -30.00 -20.27
CA GLU A 290 -9.13 -29.93 -21.16
C GLU A 290 -9.00 -28.72 -22.10
N ARG A 291 -9.91 -27.74 -22.02
CA ARG A 291 -10.01 -26.52 -22.81
C ARG A 291 -10.28 -25.23 -22.01
N SER A 292 -10.27 -25.24 -20.67
CA SER A 292 -10.49 -23.99 -19.93
C SER A 292 -9.23 -23.12 -20.02
N THR A 293 -9.39 -21.94 -20.63
CA THR A 293 -8.33 -20.91 -20.70
C THR A 293 -8.36 -19.96 -19.50
N ALA A 294 -9.29 -20.17 -18.55
CA ALA A 294 -9.45 -19.31 -17.38
C ALA A 294 -8.47 -19.69 -16.27
N THR A 295 -7.79 -18.69 -15.72
CA THR A 295 -6.90 -18.85 -14.55
C THR A 295 -7.74 -18.93 -13.28
N PRO A 296 -7.59 -19.98 -12.44
CA PRO A 296 -8.23 -20.04 -11.14
C PRO A 296 -7.80 -18.89 -10.24
N VAL A 297 -8.76 -18.11 -9.73
CA VAL A 297 -8.52 -17.01 -8.79
C VAL A 297 -9.36 -17.26 -7.54
N ALA A 298 -8.71 -17.36 -6.37
CA ALA A 298 -9.38 -17.42 -5.08
C ALA A 298 -9.11 -16.15 -4.29
N VAL A 299 -10.18 -15.49 -3.82
CA VAL A 299 -10.11 -14.26 -3.04
C VAL A 299 -10.55 -14.56 -1.61
N PHE A 300 -9.65 -14.35 -0.65
CA PHE A 300 -9.91 -14.48 0.79
C PHE A 300 -10.26 -13.10 1.35
N GLU A 301 -11.55 -12.91 1.66
CA GLU A 301 -12.07 -11.63 2.16
C GLU A 301 -12.53 -11.73 3.61
N GLY A 302 -12.42 -10.64 4.38
CA GLY A 302 -12.84 -10.63 5.79
C GLY A 302 -12.22 -9.49 6.60
N PRO A 303 -12.62 -9.36 7.88
CA PRO A 303 -12.18 -8.27 8.74
C PRO A 303 -10.66 -8.29 8.99
N ALA A 304 -10.13 -7.15 9.47
CA ALA A 304 -8.74 -7.06 9.91
C ALA A 304 -8.46 -8.04 11.05
N GLY A 305 -7.27 -8.64 11.08
CA GLY A 305 -6.87 -9.58 12.13
C GLY A 305 -7.48 -10.99 12.05
N VAL A 306 -8.34 -11.30 11.05
CA VAL A 306 -9.02 -12.61 10.90
C VAL A 306 -8.13 -13.73 10.35
N GLY A 307 -6.90 -13.41 9.91
CA GLY A 307 -5.93 -14.40 9.44
C GLY A 307 -5.99 -14.72 7.95
N LYS A 308 -6.41 -13.79 7.08
CA LYS A 308 -6.47 -13.97 5.61
C LYS A 308 -5.12 -14.35 5.01
N THR A 309 -4.09 -13.56 5.29
CA THR A 309 -2.73 -13.80 4.81
C THR A 309 -2.20 -15.15 5.29
N ALA A 310 -2.39 -15.48 6.58
CA ALA A 310 -1.98 -16.78 7.13
C ALA A 310 -2.70 -17.96 6.43
N PHE A 311 -3.99 -17.79 6.10
CA PHE A 311 -4.76 -18.81 5.36
C PHE A 311 -4.27 -18.96 3.93
N ALA A 312 -4.08 -17.85 3.22
CA ALA A 312 -3.58 -17.85 1.84
C ALA A 312 -2.19 -18.50 1.75
N LEU A 313 -1.29 -18.17 2.67
CA LEU A 313 0.03 -18.78 2.75
C LEU A 313 -0.03 -20.26 3.10
N GLN A 314 -0.89 -20.66 4.06
CA GLN A 314 -1.08 -22.07 4.40
C GLN A 314 -1.58 -22.88 3.20
N LEU A 315 -2.51 -22.33 2.41
CA LEU A 315 -2.98 -22.94 1.18
C LEU A 315 -1.89 -22.96 0.11
N ALA A 316 -1.18 -21.85 -0.07
CA ALA A 316 -0.08 -21.74 -1.03
C ALA A 316 1.00 -22.80 -0.79
N HIS A 317 1.42 -22.99 0.48
CA HIS A 317 2.40 -24.01 0.85
C HIS A 317 1.92 -25.45 0.60
N ARG A 318 0.62 -25.72 0.70
CA ARG A 318 0.04 -27.04 0.35
C ARG A 318 -0.03 -27.29 -1.16
N LEU A 319 -0.07 -26.22 -1.94
CA LEU A 319 -0.17 -26.30 -3.40
C LEU A 319 1.20 -26.30 -4.10
N LEU A 320 2.33 -26.23 -3.39
CA LEU A 320 3.68 -26.09 -3.95
C LEU A 320 3.97 -27.10 -5.07
N ASP A 321 3.69 -28.39 -4.83
CA ASP A 321 3.98 -29.47 -5.77
C ASP A 321 3.21 -29.36 -7.09
N ARG A 322 2.11 -28.61 -7.09
CA ARG A 322 1.26 -28.41 -8.28
C ARG A 322 1.75 -27.27 -9.19
N PHE A 323 2.61 -26.40 -8.66
CA PHE A 323 3.14 -25.23 -9.37
C PHE A 323 4.67 -25.26 -9.47
N PRO A 324 5.22 -26.20 -10.26
CA PRO A 324 6.66 -26.44 -10.35
C PRO A 324 7.44 -25.29 -11.00
N ALA A 325 6.75 -24.37 -11.70
CA ALA A 325 7.39 -23.19 -12.27
C ALA A 325 7.77 -22.13 -11.23
N GLY A 326 7.27 -22.26 -9.99
CA GLY A 326 7.63 -21.39 -8.87
C GLY A 326 6.44 -20.65 -8.24
N GLN A 327 6.77 -19.80 -7.25
CA GLN A 327 5.79 -19.03 -6.49
C GLN A 327 6.22 -17.57 -6.38
N LEU A 328 5.28 -16.68 -6.70
CA LEU A 328 5.42 -15.24 -6.59
C LEU A 328 4.57 -14.72 -5.42
N TYR A 329 5.10 -13.77 -4.67
CA TYR A 329 4.39 -13.10 -3.58
C TYR A 329 4.56 -11.59 -3.71
N VAL A 330 3.45 -10.85 -3.64
CA VAL A 330 3.46 -9.39 -3.62
C VAL A 330 2.48 -8.88 -2.56
N ASP A 331 2.96 -8.02 -1.67
CA ASP A 331 2.14 -7.23 -0.78
C ASP A 331 1.66 -5.97 -1.51
N LEU A 332 0.37 -5.87 -1.78
CA LEU A 332 -0.26 -4.76 -2.51
C LEU A 332 -0.53 -3.54 -1.62
N ARG A 333 -0.29 -3.68 -0.30
CA ARG A 333 -0.29 -2.60 0.68
C ARG A 333 -1.55 -1.73 0.69
N ALA A 334 -2.71 -2.32 0.46
CA ALA A 334 -3.95 -1.57 0.50
C ALA A 334 -4.16 -0.81 1.82
N THR A 335 -3.63 -1.33 2.92
CA THR A 335 -3.82 -0.80 4.28
C THR A 335 -2.52 -0.43 4.98
N SER A 336 -1.41 -0.29 4.26
CA SER A 336 -0.12 0.07 4.86
C SER A 336 -0.14 1.48 5.46
N HIS A 337 0.33 1.59 6.70
CA HIS A 337 0.56 2.88 7.38
C HIS A 337 1.78 3.63 6.82
N ARG A 338 2.65 2.96 6.06
CA ARG A 338 3.95 3.47 5.58
C ARG A 338 3.95 3.96 4.13
N GLY A 339 2.79 4.06 3.47
CA GLY A 339 2.77 4.52 2.07
C GLY A 339 1.43 4.38 1.37
N ARG A 340 1.39 4.82 0.11
CA ARG A 340 0.23 4.60 -0.77
C ARG A 340 0.10 3.13 -1.14
N PRO A 341 -1.11 2.63 -1.42
CA PRO A 341 -1.31 1.32 -2.04
C PRO A 341 -0.39 1.17 -3.26
N LEU A 342 0.18 -0.02 -3.42
CA LEU A 342 1.01 -0.33 -4.57
C LEU A 342 0.11 -0.36 -5.82
N ASN A 343 0.36 0.49 -6.80
CA ASN A 343 -0.42 0.46 -8.04
C ASN A 343 -0.09 -0.79 -8.86
N ALA A 344 -0.98 -1.17 -9.79
CA ALA A 344 -0.81 -2.38 -10.60
C ALA A 344 0.47 -2.37 -11.45
N ALA A 345 0.93 -1.19 -11.90
CA ALA A 345 2.14 -1.09 -12.70
C ALA A 345 3.41 -1.38 -11.88
N ASP A 346 3.47 -0.90 -10.63
CA ASP A 346 4.60 -1.15 -9.74
C ASP A 346 4.58 -2.59 -9.21
N ALA A 347 3.39 -3.15 -8.93
CA ALA A 347 3.24 -4.56 -8.59
C ALA A 347 3.74 -5.47 -9.72
N LEU A 348 3.38 -5.17 -10.98
CA LEU A 348 3.90 -5.88 -12.14
C LEU A 348 5.41 -5.73 -12.31
N ALA A 349 5.97 -4.55 -11.99
CA ALA A 349 7.42 -4.37 -12.03
C ALA A 349 8.11 -5.32 -11.04
N GLN A 350 7.61 -5.44 -9.81
CA GLN A 350 8.14 -6.38 -8.82
C GLN A 350 8.02 -7.84 -9.27
N LEU A 351 6.86 -8.22 -9.84
CA LEU A 351 6.64 -9.57 -10.36
C LEU A 351 7.58 -9.90 -11.53
N LEU A 352 7.76 -8.97 -12.46
CA LEU A 352 8.64 -9.13 -13.61
C LEU A 352 10.12 -9.17 -13.19
N ASP A 353 10.53 -8.35 -12.24
CA ASP A 353 11.87 -8.41 -11.64
C ASP A 353 12.14 -9.77 -10.99
N SER A 354 11.17 -10.27 -10.23
CA SER A 354 11.20 -11.62 -9.62
C SER A 354 11.30 -12.76 -10.64
N LEU A 355 10.82 -12.53 -11.86
CA LEU A 355 10.94 -13.46 -12.99
C LEU A 355 12.26 -13.30 -13.76
N GLY A 356 13.15 -12.41 -13.29
CA GLY A 356 14.46 -12.17 -13.93
C GLY A 356 14.39 -11.20 -15.10
N VAL A 357 13.35 -10.36 -15.18
CA VAL A 357 13.28 -9.29 -16.18
C VAL A 357 14.11 -8.11 -15.69
N ASP A 358 15.21 -7.85 -16.37
CA ASP A 358 16.04 -6.68 -16.10
C ASP A 358 15.23 -5.37 -16.19
N ALA A 359 15.61 -4.40 -15.37
CA ALA A 359 15.03 -3.05 -15.42
C ALA A 359 15.10 -2.42 -16.82
N THR A 360 16.12 -2.76 -17.60
CA THR A 360 16.31 -2.30 -18.99
C THR A 360 15.30 -2.87 -19.98
N ARG A 361 14.73 -4.04 -19.67
CA ARG A 361 13.70 -4.72 -20.46
C ARG A 361 12.29 -4.46 -19.93
N MET A 362 12.19 -3.73 -18.83
CA MET A 362 10.91 -3.44 -18.17
C MET A 362 10.12 -2.40 -19.00
N PRO A 363 8.94 -2.74 -19.52
CA PRO A 363 8.13 -1.77 -20.23
C PRO A 363 7.72 -0.59 -19.33
N ALA A 364 7.75 0.63 -19.87
CA ALA A 364 7.44 1.83 -19.11
C ALA A 364 5.96 1.92 -18.67
N GLY A 365 5.02 1.37 -19.46
CA GLY A 365 3.59 1.47 -19.21
C GLY A 365 2.96 0.18 -18.71
N LEU A 366 1.80 0.31 -18.01
CA LEU A 366 1.02 -0.81 -17.48
C LEU A 366 0.72 -1.86 -18.56
N ALA A 367 0.23 -1.45 -19.74
CA ALA A 367 -0.15 -2.37 -20.82
C ALA A 367 1.04 -3.22 -21.30
N GLY A 368 2.23 -2.60 -21.47
CA GLY A 368 3.44 -3.31 -21.86
C GLY A 368 3.89 -4.33 -20.79
N ARG A 369 3.82 -3.95 -19.50
CA ARG A 369 4.15 -4.86 -18.40
C ARG A 369 3.18 -6.03 -18.32
N VAL A 370 1.87 -5.79 -18.52
CA VAL A 370 0.86 -6.85 -18.60
C VAL A 370 1.15 -7.82 -19.74
N ALA A 371 1.46 -7.30 -20.93
CA ALA A 371 1.75 -8.13 -22.10
C ALA A 371 3.00 -8.99 -21.87
N LEU A 372 4.07 -8.41 -21.34
CA LEU A 372 5.31 -9.12 -21.01
C LEU A 372 5.07 -10.19 -19.93
N TYR A 373 4.39 -9.84 -18.85
CA TYR A 373 4.05 -10.74 -17.75
C TYR A 373 3.26 -11.95 -18.24
N ARG A 374 2.23 -11.71 -19.06
CA ARG A 374 1.42 -12.79 -19.65
C ARG A 374 2.24 -13.67 -20.59
N SER A 375 3.11 -13.09 -21.40
CA SER A 375 3.98 -13.84 -22.31
C SER A 375 4.97 -14.73 -21.57
N LEU A 376 5.57 -14.22 -20.48
CA LEU A 376 6.52 -14.98 -19.66
C LEU A 376 5.87 -16.12 -18.91
N LEU A 377 4.62 -15.98 -18.50
CA LEU A 377 3.88 -16.98 -17.72
C LEU A 377 3.02 -17.91 -18.58
N PHE A 378 2.94 -17.65 -19.89
CA PHE A 378 2.16 -18.50 -20.79
C PHE A 378 2.66 -19.96 -20.75
N GLY A 379 1.73 -20.89 -20.53
CA GLY A 379 2.01 -22.33 -20.43
C GLY A 379 2.75 -22.76 -19.15
N ARG A 380 3.01 -21.85 -18.19
CA ARG A 380 3.71 -22.16 -16.94
C ARG A 380 2.73 -22.36 -15.79
N ARG A 381 2.95 -23.37 -14.97
CA ARG A 381 2.21 -23.61 -13.72
C ARG A 381 2.86 -22.79 -12.59
N MET A 382 2.46 -21.52 -12.48
CA MET A 382 2.94 -20.57 -11.48
C MET A 382 1.87 -20.30 -10.44
N LEU A 383 2.24 -20.24 -9.17
CA LEU A 383 1.36 -19.79 -8.09
C LEU A 383 1.67 -18.32 -7.77
N VAL A 384 0.65 -17.46 -7.78
CA VAL A 384 0.80 -16.05 -7.47
C VAL A 384 -0.04 -15.72 -6.23
N VAL A 385 0.58 -15.14 -5.22
CA VAL A 385 -0.09 -14.65 -4.00
C VAL A 385 -0.05 -13.13 -3.99
N LEU A 386 -1.22 -12.51 -3.99
CA LEU A 386 -1.44 -11.07 -3.95
C LEU A 386 -2.06 -10.72 -2.59
N ASP A 387 -1.23 -10.22 -1.69
CA ASP A 387 -1.67 -9.94 -0.32
C ASP A 387 -2.14 -8.48 -0.16
N ASP A 388 -3.14 -8.26 0.69
CA ASP A 388 -3.73 -6.97 1.03
C ASP A 388 -4.14 -6.14 -0.21
N ALA A 389 -4.96 -6.73 -1.09
CA ALA A 389 -5.47 -6.08 -2.30
C ALA A 389 -6.53 -5.01 -1.98
N LEU A 390 -6.48 -3.92 -2.75
CA LEU A 390 -7.38 -2.78 -2.64
C LEU A 390 -8.72 -3.04 -3.32
N ASP A 391 -8.67 -3.33 -4.62
CA ASP A 391 -9.84 -3.46 -5.48
C ASP A 391 -9.57 -4.40 -6.67
N ALA A 392 -10.60 -4.63 -7.48
CA ALA A 392 -10.50 -5.48 -8.66
C ALA A 392 -9.64 -4.88 -9.78
N GLU A 393 -9.53 -3.56 -9.86
CA GLU A 393 -8.73 -2.89 -10.89
C GLU A 393 -7.24 -3.07 -10.64
N GLN A 394 -6.82 -3.06 -9.36
CA GLN A 394 -5.44 -3.35 -8.95
C GLN A 394 -5.07 -4.80 -9.27
N VAL A 395 -5.97 -5.78 -9.00
CA VAL A 395 -5.68 -7.22 -9.12
C VAL A 395 -5.71 -7.70 -10.57
N ARG A 396 -6.66 -7.25 -11.38
CA ARG A 396 -6.92 -7.77 -12.73
C ARG A 396 -5.70 -7.78 -13.66
N PRO A 397 -4.85 -6.75 -13.70
CA PRO A 397 -3.63 -6.77 -14.51
C PRO A 397 -2.58 -7.80 -14.05
N LEU A 398 -2.67 -8.25 -12.77
CA LEU A 398 -1.72 -9.17 -12.14
C LEU A 398 -2.12 -10.64 -12.31
N VAL A 399 -3.27 -10.92 -12.91
CA VAL A 399 -3.73 -12.29 -13.18
C VAL A 399 -2.97 -12.86 -14.38
N PRO A 400 -2.16 -13.92 -14.18
CA PRO A 400 -1.41 -14.57 -15.26
C PRO A 400 -2.34 -15.41 -16.13
N PRO A 401 -1.91 -15.90 -17.31
CA PRO A 401 -2.65 -16.88 -18.08
C PRO A 401 -2.66 -18.25 -17.41
N ALA A 402 -3.63 -19.10 -17.79
CA ALA A 402 -3.62 -20.51 -17.42
C ALA A 402 -2.35 -21.21 -17.96
N PRO A 403 -1.85 -22.25 -17.27
CA PRO A 403 -2.40 -22.99 -16.14
C PRO A 403 -1.90 -22.52 -14.75
N SER A 404 -1.67 -21.24 -14.57
CA SER A 404 -1.28 -20.65 -13.28
C SER A 404 -2.48 -20.52 -12.33
N CYS A 405 -2.25 -20.14 -11.06
CA CYS A 405 -3.27 -19.92 -10.05
C CYS A 405 -2.98 -18.64 -9.26
N VAL A 406 -4.02 -17.92 -8.85
CA VAL A 406 -3.88 -16.69 -8.06
C VAL A 406 -4.65 -16.80 -6.74
N LEU A 407 -3.97 -16.51 -5.64
CA LEU A 407 -4.54 -16.35 -4.32
C LEU A 407 -4.49 -14.87 -3.94
N VAL A 408 -5.64 -14.29 -3.62
CA VAL A 408 -5.75 -12.86 -3.28
C VAL A 408 -6.26 -12.74 -1.86
N THR A 409 -5.72 -11.84 -1.06
CA THR A 409 -6.34 -11.44 0.20
C THR A 409 -6.83 -10.01 0.13
N SER A 410 -7.97 -9.71 0.73
CA SER A 410 -8.51 -8.34 0.78
C SER A 410 -9.33 -8.10 2.04
N ARG A 411 -9.34 -6.85 2.50
CA ARG A 411 -10.26 -6.37 3.55
C ARG A 411 -11.57 -5.84 2.98
N GLN A 412 -11.71 -5.87 1.68
CA GLN A 412 -12.93 -5.49 0.98
C GLN A 412 -13.44 -6.66 0.16
N ARG A 413 -14.73 -6.65 -0.11
CA ARG A 413 -15.37 -7.61 -1.01
C ARG A 413 -15.05 -7.25 -2.45
N LEU A 414 -14.30 -8.12 -3.13
CA LEU A 414 -13.89 -7.89 -4.52
C LEU A 414 -14.90 -8.49 -5.53
N SER A 415 -16.17 -8.09 -5.43
CA SER A 415 -17.26 -8.58 -6.28
C SER A 415 -16.97 -8.43 -7.79
N GLY A 416 -16.21 -7.40 -8.17
CA GLY A 416 -15.80 -7.17 -9.55
C GLY A 416 -14.95 -8.29 -10.15
N LEU A 417 -14.12 -8.96 -9.33
CA LEU A 417 -13.35 -10.13 -9.76
C LEU A 417 -14.23 -11.35 -9.92
N ALA A 418 -15.23 -11.55 -9.03
CA ALA A 418 -16.15 -12.67 -9.18
C ALA A 418 -17.02 -12.55 -10.42
N VAL A 419 -17.55 -11.35 -10.71
CA VAL A 419 -18.47 -11.11 -11.83
C VAL A 419 -17.78 -11.13 -13.19
N ARG A 420 -16.60 -10.51 -13.31
CA ARG A 420 -15.92 -10.37 -14.60
C ARG A 420 -14.86 -11.44 -14.86
N ASP A 421 -14.18 -11.88 -13.81
CA ASP A 421 -12.99 -12.71 -13.93
C ASP A 421 -13.23 -14.13 -13.36
N GLY A 422 -14.45 -14.42 -12.89
CA GLY A 422 -14.82 -15.75 -12.38
C GLY A 422 -14.14 -16.14 -11.08
N ALA A 423 -13.67 -15.17 -10.29
CA ALA A 423 -12.96 -15.44 -9.05
C ALA A 423 -13.88 -16.06 -7.97
N HIS A 424 -13.35 -17.02 -7.23
CA HIS A 424 -14.02 -17.62 -6.07
C HIS A 424 -13.82 -16.75 -4.83
N LEU A 425 -14.89 -16.12 -4.34
CA LEU A 425 -14.84 -15.34 -3.09
C LEU A 425 -15.02 -16.28 -1.90
N VAL A 426 -14.03 -16.31 -1.02
CA VAL A 426 -14.01 -17.10 0.22
C VAL A 426 -14.03 -16.15 1.40
N ARG A 427 -15.20 -16.07 2.05
CA ARG A 427 -15.34 -15.22 3.23
C ARG A 427 -14.69 -15.87 4.45
N MET A 428 -13.79 -15.12 5.09
CA MET A 428 -13.11 -15.50 6.30
C MET A 428 -13.85 -14.92 7.52
N GLU A 429 -14.46 -15.79 8.31
CA GLU A 429 -15.14 -15.39 9.55
C GLU A 429 -14.18 -15.54 10.75
N PRO A 430 -14.42 -14.85 11.88
CA PRO A 430 -13.70 -15.13 13.14
C PRO A 430 -13.73 -16.61 13.48
N LEU A 431 -12.75 -17.08 14.24
CA LEU A 431 -12.73 -18.46 14.76
C LEU A 431 -13.90 -18.66 15.74
N ASP A 432 -14.47 -19.87 15.77
CA ASP A 432 -15.39 -20.24 16.80
C ASP A 432 -14.71 -20.33 18.18
N GLU A 433 -15.48 -20.45 19.25
CA GLU A 433 -14.95 -20.46 20.62
C GLU A 433 -13.97 -21.61 20.86
N SER A 434 -14.24 -22.79 20.30
CA SER A 434 -13.39 -23.97 20.45
C SER A 434 -12.04 -23.79 19.77
N ALA A 435 -12.04 -23.38 18.49
CA ALA A 435 -10.81 -23.12 17.75
C ALA A 435 -10.03 -21.93 18.34
N SER A 436 -10.72 -20.92 18.88
CA SER A 436 -10.09 -19.78 19.55
C SER A 436 -9.37 -20.21 20.83
N ALA A 437 -10.01 -21.03 21.66
CA ALA A 437 -9.40 -21.58 22.88
C ALA A 437 -8.23 -22.52 22.54
N GLU A 438 -8.38 -23.35 21.50
CA GLU A 438 -7.30 -24.20 20.98
C GLU A 438 -6.10 -23.38 20.52
N LEU A 439 -6.32 -22.30 19.76
CA LEU A 439 -5.25 -21.42 19.31
C LEU A 439 -4.53 -20.78 20.49
N LEU A 440 -5.29 -20.23 21.41
CA LEU A 440 -4.75 -19.58 22.60
C LEU A 440 -3.92 -20.57 23.44
N GLY A 441 -4.44 -21.78 23.70
CA GLY A 441 -3.73 -22.84 24.43
C GLY A 441 -2.43 -23.26 23.74
N ARG A 442 -2.44 -23.44 22.40
CA ARG A 442 -1.22 -23.79 21.65
C ARG A 442 -0.15 -22.70 21.70
N LEU A 443 -0.56 -21.44 21.73
CA LEU A 443 0.36 -20.30 21.70
C LEU A 443 0.89 -19.95 23.10
N SER A 444 0.08 -20.11 24.15
CA SER A 444 0.47 -19.79 25.54
C SER A 444 1.22 -20.93 26.27
N GLY A 445 1.43 -22.05 25.58
CA GLY A 445 2.12 -23.20 26.17
C GLY A 445 1.41 -23.73 27.44
N ASP A 446 2.16 -23.99 28.49
CA ASP A 446 1.61 -24.53 29.73
C ASP A 446 0.85 -23.50 30.60
N ARG A 447 0.85 -22.22 30.22
CA ARG A 447 0.22 -21.13 30.99
C ARG A 447 -1.29 -21.29 31.19
N LEU A 448 -1.97 -21.91 30.23
CA LEU A 448 -3.41 -22.17 30.31
C LEU A 448 -3.76 -23.64 30.61
N ARG A 449 -2.77 -24.47 30.90
CA ARG A 449 -3.02 -25.87 31.28
C ARG A 449 -3.86 -25.95 32.56
N GLY A 450 -5.03 -26.57 32.45
CA GLY A 450 -5.99 -26.65 33.57
C GLY A 450 -6.85 -25.39 33.80
N HIS A 451 -6.73 -24.37 32.92
CA HIS A 451 -7.51 -23.13 32.97
C HIS A 451 -8.48 -22.99 31.79
N ASP A 452 -9.18 -24.07 31.41
CA ASP A 452 -10.05 -24.10 30.23
C ASP A 452 -11.13 -23.01 30.24
N ALA A 453 -11.72 -22.75 31.43
CA ALA A 453 -12.73 -21.68 31.57
C ALA A 453 -12.16 -20.28 31.29
N VAL A 454 -10.91 -20.03 31.71
CA VAL A 454 -10.21 -18.76 31.46
C VAL A 454 -9.86 -18.64 30.00
N ALA A 455 -9.39 -19.72 29.37
CA ALA A 455 -9.11 -19.76 27.94
C ALA A 455 -10.35 -19.40 27.09
N LEU A 456 -11.51 -19.95 27.44
CA LEU A 456 -12.78 -19.63 26.79
C LEU A 456 -13.22 -18.17 27.02
N ARG A 457 -13.03 -17.65 28.27
CA ARG A 457 -13.31 -16.22 28.54
C ARG A 457 -12.44 -15.29 27.70
N LEU A 458 -11.13 -15.51 27.68
CA LEU A 458 -10.19 -14.74 26.86
C LEU A 458 -10.53 -14.86 25.36
N ALA A 459 -10.83 -16.06 24.89
CA ALA A 459 -11.23 -16.32 23.51
C ALA A 459 -12.45 -15.48 23.08
N ARG A 460 -13.49 -15.42 23.93
CA ARG A 460 -14.68 -14.58 23.71
C ARG A 460 -14.32 -13.10 23.67
N MET A 461 -13.50 -12.62 24.61
CA MET A 461 -13.11 -11.21 24.68
C MET A 461 -12.21 -10.79 23.50
N CYS A 462 -11.45 -11.72 22.92
CA CYS A 462 -10.71 -11.52 21.68
C CYS A 462 -11.60 -11.61 20.42
N GLY A 463 -12.89 -11.94 20.57
CA GLY A 463 -13.86 -11.98 19.49
C GLY A 463 -13.53 -13.02 18.40
N GLY A 464 -12.74 -14.05 18.69
CA GLY A 464 -12.32 -15.06 17.73
C GLY A 464 -11.35 -14.53 16.65
N LEU A 465 -10.77 -13.34 16.81
CA LEU A 465 -9.74 -12.83 15.89
C LEU A 465 -8.38 -13.44 16.21
N PRO A 466 -7.76 -14.21 15.29
CA PRO A 466 -6.45 -14.83 15.53
C PRO A 466 -5.36 -13.84 15.98
N LEU A 467 -5.38 -12.61 15.48
CA LEU A 467 -4.41 -11.60 15.89
C LEU A 467 -4.60 -11.20 17.36
N ALA A 468 -5.85 -10.96 17.80
CA ALA A 468 -6.16 -10.69 19.21
C ALA A 468 -5.75 -11.83 20.13
N LEU A 469 -6.01 -13.07 19.72
CA LEU A 469 -5.62 -14.27 20.46
C LEU A 469 -4.10 -14.41 20.58
N ARG A 470 -3.35 -14.05 19.53
CA ARG A 470 -1.87 -14.05 19.55
C ARG A 470 -1.32 -13.01 20.52
N ILE A 471 -1.86 -11.80 20.51
CA ILE A 471 -1.47 -10.73 21.45
C ILE A 471 -1.76 -11.17 22.88
N ALA A 472 -2.95 -11.74 23.16
CA ALA A 472 -3.28 -12.23 24.50
C ALA A 472 -2.37 -13.39 24.94
N ALA A 473 -2.01 -14.31 24.03
CA ALA A 473 -1.07 -15.40 24.32
C ALA A 473 0.33 -14.89 24.61
N GLU A 474 0.81 -13.89 23.84
CA GLU A 474 2.10 -13.25 24.08
C GLU A 474 2.15 -12.60 25.47
N GLN A 475 1.12 -11.85 25.86
CA GLN A 475 1.02 -11.24 27.18
C GLN A 475 1.02 -12.26 28.32
N LEU A 476 0.40 -13.44 28.12
CA LEU A 476 0.48 -14.54 29.08
C LEU A 476 1.91 -15.09 29.22
N LEU A 477 2.71 -15.07 28.16
CA LEU A 477 4.10 -15.53 28.16
C LEU A 477 5.06 -14.49 28.70
N ALA A 478 4.89 -13.23 28.30
CA ALA A 478 5.75 -12.11 28.71
C ALA A 478 5.59 -11.75 30.20
N GLY A 479 4.39 -11.99 30.78
CA GLY A 479 4.10 -11.73 32.18
C GLY A 479 3.91 -13.02 32.98
N PRO A 480 4.96 -13.82 33.27
CA PRO A 480 4.80 -15.09 34.01
C PRO A 480 4.23 -14.90 35.42
N GLU A 481 4.40 -13.74 36.02
CA GLU A 481 3.84 -13.35 37.32
C GLU A 481 2.31 -13.13 37.29
N VAL A 482 1.77 -12.79 36.10
CA VAL A 482 0.33 -12.47 35.95
C VAL A 482 -0.45 -13.78 35.85
N ALA A 483 -1.35 -14.01 36.80
CA ALA A 483 -2.25 -15.17 36.73
C ALA A 483 -3.19 -15.03 35.50
N PRO A 484 -3.51 -16.13 34.79
CA PRO A 484 -4.40 -16.08 33.61
C PRO A 484 -5.76 -15.44 33.92
N ASP A 485 -6.32 -15.64 35.13
CA ASP A 485 -7.56 -15.01 35.59
C ASP A 485 -7.42 -13.48 35.67
N ALA A 486 -6.31 -12.98 36.21
CA ALA A 486 -6.04 -11.54 36.30
C ALA A 486 -5.97 -10.88 34.91
N LEU A 487 -5.37 -11.56 33.94
CA LEU A 487 -5.38 -11.08 32.56
C LEU A 487 -6.82 -11.07 32.01
N ALA A 488 -7.62 -12.11 32.26
CA ALA A 488 -9.01 -12.15 31.83
C ALA A 488 -9.84 -11.01 32.45
N GLU A 489 -9.60 -10.65 33.72
CA GLU A 489 -10.24 -9.48 34.35
C GLU A 489 -9.83 -8.15 33.66
N GLN A 490 -8.56 -7.99 33.29
CA GLN A 490 -8.10 -6.80 32.58
C GLN A 490 -8.79 -6.67 31.20
N TYR A 491 -9.06 -7.79 30.51
CA TYR A 491 -9.78 -7.79 29.23
C TYR A 491 -11.29 -7.62 29.40
N ALA A 492 -11.84 -7.88 30.58
CA ALA A 492 -13.27 -7.69 30.85
C ALA A 492 -13.69 -6.22 30.77
N ALA A 493 -12.78 -5.29 31.10
CA ALA A 493 -13.00 -3.86 30.98
C ALA A 493 -13.08 -3.44 29.49
N GLU A 494 -14.30 -3.38 28.94
CA GLU A 494 -14.56 -3.17 27.51
C GLU A 494 -13.89 -1.91 26.95
N ARG A 495 -13.90 -0.81 27.72
CA ARG A 495 -13.30 0.48 27.32
C ARG A 495 -11.79 0.44 27.05
N HIS A 496 -11.07 -0.45 27.75
CA HIS A 496 -9.61 -0.55 27.67
C HIS A 496 -9.14 -1.79 26.92
N ARG A 497 -10.07 -2.56 26.35
CA ARG A 497 -9.75 -3.83 25.68
C ARG A 497 -8.86 -3.62 24.45
N LEU A 498 -9.13 -2.61 23.65
CA LEU A 498 -8.27 -2.28 22.50
C LEU A 498 -6.91 -1.72 22.92
N ASP A 499 -6.81 -1.01 24.07
CA ASP A 499 -5.53 -0.56 24.61
C ASP A 499 -4.64 -1.76 25.02
N ARG A 500 -5.28 -2.83 25.50
CA ARG A 500 -4.56 -4.07 25.84
C ARG A 500 -4.17 -4.90 24.62
N LEU A 501 -4.85 -4.72 23.50
CA LEU A 501 -4.57 -5.39 22.23
C LEU A 501 -3.64 -4.54 21.30
N MET A 502 -2.85 -3.66 21.90
CA MET A 502 -1.79 -2.90 21.23
C MET A 502 -0.46 -3.66 21.25
N VAL A 503 0.30 -3.48 20.17
CA VAL A 503 1.69 -3.92 20.03
C VAL A 503 2.50 -2.67 19.67
N GLU A 504 3.36 -2.21 20.59
CA GLU A 504 4.01 -0.89 20.47
C GLU A 504 5.05 -0.82 19.36
N ASP A 505 5.74 -1.92 19.08
CA ASP A 505 6.85 -2.03 18.15
C ASP A 505 6.42 -2.40 16.72
N ASP A 506 5.16 -2.86 16.53
CA ASP A 506 4.64 -3.28 15.23
C ASP A 506 3.20 -2.81 14.98
N ALA A 507 3.05 -1.70 14.28
CA ALA A 507 1.74 -1.17 13.88
C ALA A 507 0.91 -2.12 12.99
N ALA A 508 1.55 -3.08 12.31
CA ALA A 508 0.85 -4.10 11.53
C ALA A 508 0.24 -5.19 12.41
N ALA A 509 0.73 -5.34 13.64
CA ALA A 509 0.19 -6.24 14.66
C ALA A 509 -0.78 -5.53 15.63
N ASP A 510 -0.94 -4.20 15.56
CA ASP A 510 -1.86 -3.44 16.40
C ASP A 510 -3.27 -3.41 15.80
N LEU A 511 -4.25 -3.99 16.52
CA LEU A 511 -5.64 -4.10 16.05
C LEU A 511 -6.32 -2.74 15.84
N ARG A 512 -6.05 -1.76 16.72
CA ARG A 512 -6.62 -0.40 16.59
C ARG A 512 -6.14 0.26 15.29
N SER A 513 -4.85 0.21 15.01
CA SER A 513 -4.25 0.71 13.77
C SER A 513 -4.82 0.02 12.54
N LEU A 514 -5.06 -1.30 12.60
CA LEU A 514 -5.66 -2.06 11.50
C LEU A 514 -7.12 -1.67 11.24
N PHE A 515 -7.91 -1.38 12.29
CA PHE A 515 -9.28 -0.88 12.16
C PHE A 515 -9.30 0.56 11.64
N GLU A 516 -8.42 1.41 12.18
CA GLU A 516 -8.25 2.79 11.73
C GLU A 516 -7.91 2.86 10.24
N ALA A 517 -7.00 1.99 9.74
CA ALA A 517 -6.65 1.92 8.32
C ALA A 517 -7.86 1.58 7.43
N SER A 518 -8.74 0.69 7.89
CA SER A 518 -9.98 0.37 7.17
C SER A 518 -11.00 1.51 7.25
N TYR A 519 -11.11 2.17 8.40
CA TYR A 519 -12.01 3.29 8.63
C TYR A 519 -11.65 4.54 7.80
N ARG A 520 -10.37 4.91 7.72
CA ARG A 520 -9.89 6.08 6.96
C ARG A 520 -10.19 6.03 5.47
N ARG A 521 -10.47 4.84 4.96
CA ARG A 521 -10.78 4.62 3.53
C ARG A 521 -12.26 4.74 3.20
N LEU A 522 -13.10 4.85 4.21
CA LEU A 522 -14.53 5.03 4.01
C LEU A 522 -14.82 6.41 3.42
N PRO A 523 -15.75 6.51 2.47
CA PRO A 523 -16.35 7.80 2.10
C PRO A 523 -16.92 8.51 3.32
N ALA A 524 -16.91 9.84 3.31
CA ALA A 524 -17.31 10.68 4.45
C ALA A 524 -18.67 10.28 5.07
N ASP A 525 -19.66 9.96 4.23
CA ASP A 525 -21.00 9.58 4.70
C ASP A 525 -21.00 8.18 5.34
N ALA A 526 -20.20 7.25 4.82
CA ALA A 526 -20.05 5.92 5.42
C ALA A 526 -19.28 5.99 6.75
N ALA A 527 -18.24 6.83 6.83
CA ALA A 527 -17.50 7.07 8.05
C ALA A 527 -18.40 7.71 9.12
N ARG A 528 -19.26 8.66 8.74
CA ARG A 528 -20.27 9.24 9.63
C ARG A 528 -21.28 8.18 10.09
N MET A 529 -21.80 7.35 9.18
CA MET A 529 -22.69 6.23 9.55
C MET A 529 -22.00 5.29 10.55
N PHE A 530 -20.75 4.92 10.32
CA PHE A 530 -19.97 4.06 11.22
C PHE A 530 -19.89 4.64 12.63
N ARG A 531 -19.55 5.94 12.79
CA ARG A 531 -19.51 6.61 14.08
C ARG A 531 -20.88 6.67 14.75
N ARG A 532 -21.94 6.99 13.99
CA ARG A 532 -23.31 7.05 14.53
C ARG A 532 -23.79 5.69 15.04
N LEU A 533 -23.44 4.60 14.35
CA LEU A 533 -23.72 3.25 14.82
C LEU A 533 -22.93 2.90 16.09
N GLY A 534 -21.72 3.43 16.25
CA GLY A 534 -20.90 3.29 17.46
C GLY A 534 -21.56 3.82 18.74
N LEU A 535 -22.53 4.74 18.63
CA LEU A 535 -23.30 5.23 19.78
C LEU A 535 -24.17 4.15 20.42
N LEU A 536 -24.49 3.06 19.71
CA LEU A 536 -25.33 1.96 20.21
C LEU A 536 -24.56 0.90 21.00
N ARG A 537 -23.24 0.99 21.06
CA ARG A 537 -22.28 0.10 21.77
C ARG A 537 -22.45 -1.39 21.52
N SER A 538 -23.68 -1.93 21.51
CA SER A 538 -23.94 -3.35 21.32
C SER A 538 -25.35 -3.61 20.80
N GLY A 539 -25.47 -4.66 19.97
CA GLY A 539 -26.76 -5.11 19.43
C GLY A 539 -26.86 -4.99 17.92
N PRO A 540 -27.78 -5.74 17.32
CA PRO A 540 -28.07 -5.63 15.91
C PRO A 540 -28.91 -4.38 15.62
N VAL A 541 -28.61 -3.72 14.49
CA VAL A 541 -29.24 -2.48 14.05
C VAL A 541 -30.05 -2.74 12.78
N THR A 542 -31.26 -2.21 12.72
CA THR A 542 -32.10 -2.23 11.51
C THR A 542 -31.79 -1.03 10.60
N VAL A 543 -32.14 -1.13 9.32
CA VAL A 543 -32.03 0.02 8.38
C VAL A 543 -32.82 1.23 8.86
N ARG A 544 -33.93 1.03 9.57
CA ARG A 544 -34.78 2.10 10.11
C ARG A 544 -34.06 2.87 11.23
N GLU A 545 -33.42 2.16 12.14
CA GLU A 545 -32.64 2.75 13.23
C GLU A 545 -31.39 3.47 12.72
N ALA A 546 -30.66 2.86 11.77
CA ALA A 546 -29.51 3.49 11.15
C ALA A 546 -29.89 4.78 10.39
N ALA A 547 -31.03 4.79 9.69
CA ALA A 547 -31.54 5.97 9.02
C ALA A 547 -31.85 7.11 10.01
N ALA A 548 -32.46 6.79 11.17
CA ALA A 548 -32.74 7.77 12.21
C ALA A 548 -31.46 8.32 12.86
N LEU A 549 -30.49 7.45 13.17
CA LEU A 549 -29.20 7.87 13.73
C LEU A 549 -28.43 8.81 12.80
N ALA A 550 -28.34 8.48 11.53
CA ALA A 550 -27.57 9.23 10.55
C ALA A 550 -28.32 10.41 9.92
N ASP A 551 -29.59 10.60 10.28
CA ASP A 551 -30.47 11.62 9.71
C ASP A 551 -30.55 11.54 8.18
N THR A 552 -30.88 10.35 7.67
CA THR A 552 -30.91 10.09 6.23
C THR A 552 -32.09 9.20 5.83
N GLY A 553 -32.39 9.14 4.53
CA GLY A 553 -33.44 8.28 4.00
C GLY A 553 -33.08 6.78 4.10
N ARG A 554 -34.10 5.90 4.20
CA ARG A 554 -33.90 4.45 4.34
C ARG A 554 -33.08 3.82 3.19
N ALA A 555 -33.24 4.32 1.96
CA ALA A 555 -32.48 3.81 0.81
C ALA A 555 -30.97 4.16 0.94
N ALA A 556 -30.66 5.40 1.30
CA ALA A 556 -29.28 5.84 1.55
C ALA A 556 -28.68 5.12 2.75
N ALA A 557 -29.42 4.98 3.87
CA ALA A 557 -28.97 4.22 5.02
C ALA A 557 -28.63 2.77 4.66
N ARG A 558 -29.48 2.10 3.86
CA ARG A 558 -29.21 0.73 3.37
C ARG A 558 -27.94 0.67 2.56
N HIS A 559 -27.76 1.59 1.61
CA HIS A 559 -26.55 1.66 0.79
C HIS A 559 -25.28 1.82 1.64
N LEU A 560 -25.31 2.72 2.64
CA LEU A 560 -24.17 2.93 3.55
C LEU A 560 -23.89 1.71 4.43
N LEU A 561 -24.93 1.03 4.92
CA LEU A 561 -24.78 -0.21 5.69
C LEU A 561 -24.21 -1.35 4.84
N ASP A 562 -24.64 -1.47 3.58
CA ASP A 562 -24.11 -2.46 2.66
C ASP A 562 -22.63 -2.16 2.34
N LEU A 563 -22.26 -0.89 2.14
CA LEU A 563 -20.88 -0.46 1.96
C LEU A 563 -20.00 -0.79 3.18
N LEU A 564 -20.49 -0.56 4.40
CA LEU A 564 -19.79 -0.96 5.62
C LEU A 564 -19.65 -2.49 5.74
N THR A 565 -20.64 -3.24 5.24
CA THR A 565 -20.61 -4.70 5.21
C THR A 565 -19.60 -5.22 4.19
N ASP A 566 -19.51 -4.59 3.00
CA ASP A 566 -18.53 -4.93 1.97
C ASP A 566 -17.09 -4.59 2.39
N ASN A 567 -16.92 -3.65 3.34
CA ASN A 567 -15.65 -3.37 4.00
C ASN A 567 -15.40 -4.22 5.26
N HIS A 568 -16.23 -5.22 5.52
CA HIS A 568 -16.16 -6.11 6.69
C HIS A 568 -16.11 -5.40 8.05
N LEU A 569 -16.63 -4.19 8.13
CA LEU A 569 -16.81 -3.45 9.39
C LEU A 569 -18.14 -3.80 10.06
N LEU A 570 -19.12 -4.24 9.28
CA LEU A 570 -20.38 -4.80 9.74
C LEU A 570 -20.60 -6.19 9.16
N TYR A 571 -21.45 -6.97 9.80
CA TYR A 571 -21.99 -8.19 9.22
C TYR A 571 -23.52 -8.21 9.30
N ARG A 572 -24.16 -8.85 8.32
CA ARG A 572 -25.61 -9.01 8.27
C ARG A 572 -26.01 -10.28 9.01
N THR A 573 -26.94 -10.15 9.94
CA THR A 573 -27.48 -11.29 10.68
C THR A 573 -28.54 -12.04 9.83
N ARG A 574 -28.92 -13.25 10.25
CA ARG A 574 -30.01 -14.02 9.61
C ARG A 574 -31.35 -13.25 9.60
N ARG A 575 -31.58 -12.32 10.54
CA ARG A 575 -32.78 -11.47 10.62
C ARG A 575 -32.69 -10.19 9.81
N GLN A 576 -31.74 -10.10 8.86
CA GLN A 576 -31.52 -8.93 8.01
C GLN A 576 -31.18 -7.65 8.80
N GLN A 577 -30.59 -7.79 9.97
CA GLN A 577 -30.06 -6.70 10.78
C GLN A 577 -28.55 -6.63 10.61
N TYR A 578 -27.96 -5.49 10.90
CA TYR A 578 -26.51 -5.26 10.83
C TYR A 578 -25.91 -5.22 12.24
N ARG A 579 -24.75 -5.80 12.41
CA ARG A 579 -24.05 -5.83 13.69
C ARG A 579 -22.54 -5.63 13.50
N PHE A 580 -21.91 -4.95 14.45
CA PHE A 580 -20.46 -4.94 14.56
C PHE A 580 -19.92 -6.28 15.06
N HIS A 581 -18.70 -6.61 14.67
CA HIS A 581 -17.85 -7.49 15.45
C HIS A 581 -17.50 -6.80 16.78
N ASP A 582 -17.44 -7.52 17.89
CA ASP A 582 -17.32 -6.91 19.23
C ASP A 582 -16.15 -5.93 19.33
N LEU A 583 -14.95 -6.29 18.88
CA LEU A 583 -13.78 -5.39 18.89
C LEU A 583 -13.93 -4.19 17.91
N VAL A 584 -14.57 -4.38 16.77
CA VAL A 584 -14.87 -3.28 15.85
C VAL A 584 -15.93 -2.35 16.45
N GLY A 585 -16.86 -2.88 17.21
CA GLY A 585 -17.87 -2.10 17.95
C GLY A 585 -17.25 -1.18 19.00
N ILE A 586 -16.23 -1.69 19.73
CA ILE A 586 -15.44 -0.86 20.66
C ILE A 586 -14.74 0.27 19.92
N PHE A 587 -14.09 -0.02 18.80
CA PHE A 587 -13.45 1.00 17.98
C PHE A 587 -14.45 2.01 17.40
N ALA A 588 -15.65 1.57 16.98
CA ALA A 588 -16.69 2.46 16.50
C ALA A 588 -17.21 3.40 17.62
N ALA A 589 -17.29 2.90 18.86
CA ALA A 589 -17.65 3.73 20.01
C ALA A 589 -16.57 4.78 20.32
N GLU A 590 -15.28 4.43 20.27
CA GLU A 590 -14.17 5.39 20.39
C GLU A 590 -14.23 6.47 19.29
N CYS A 591 -14.53 6.08 18.06
CA CYS A 591 -14.71 7.02 16.96
C CYS A 591 -15.93 7.94 17.16
N ALA A 592 -17.02 7.41 17.73
CA ALA A 592 -18.20 8.19 18.05
C ALA A 592 -17.94 9.22 19.16
N GLU A 593 -17.09 8.90 20.13
CA GLU A 593 -16.70 9.84 21.21
C GLU A 593 -15.96 11.08 20.69
N ARG A 594 -15.34 11.01 19.52
CA ARG A 594 -14.67 12.14 18.84
C ARG A 594 -15.65 13.13 18.20
N GLU A 595 -16.93 12.76 18.04
CA GLU A 595 -17.94 13.68 17.51
C GLU A 595 -18.41 14.69 18.57
N PRO A 596 -18.80 15.93 18.17
CA PRO A 596 -19.35 16.92 19.09
C PRO A 596 -20.54 16.38 19.89
N LEU A 597 -20.59 16.70 21.18
CA LEU A 597 -21.65 16.23 22.08
C LEU A 597 -23.06 16.53 21.57
N PRO A 598 -23.39 17.77 21.05
CA PRO A 598 -24.72 18.08 20.52
C PRO A 598 -25.16 17.17 19.37
N ASP A 599 -24.19 16.77 18.51
CA ASP A 599 -24.47 15.90 17.36
C ASP A 599 -24.81 14.48 17.80
N ARG A 600 -24.13 13.99 18.83
CA ARG A 600 -24.40 12.67 19.44
C ARG A 600 -25.77 12.65 20.11
N GLU A 601 -26.10 13.67 20.89
CA GLU A 601 -27.39 13.82 21.56
C GLU A 601 -28.54 13.92 20.56
N ALA A 602 -28.38 14.71 19.49
CA ALA A 602 -29.34 14.81 18.42
C ALA A 602 -29.62 13.47 17.73
N ALA A 603 -28.56 12.66 17.47
CA ALA A 603 -28.70 11.34 16.88
C ALA A 603 -29.47 10.38 17.80
N LEU A 604 -29.12 10.32 19.09
CA LEU A 604 -29.83 9.50 20.09
C LEU A 604 -31.28 9.94 20.28
N THR A 605 -31.57 11.26 20.26
CA THR A 605 -32.93 11.79 20.34
C THR A 605 -33.78 11.35 19.14
N ARG A 606 -33.25 11.36 17.91
CA ARG A 606 -33.95 10.83 16.73
C ARG A 606 -34.27 9.36 16.86
N LEU A 607 -33.34 8.57 17.37
CA LEU A 607 -33.53 7.12 17.59
C LEU A 607 -34.62 6.87 18.63
N ALA A 608 -34.62 7.59 19.77
CA ALA A 608 -35.62 7.47 20.82
C ALA A 608 -37.03 7.80 20.32
N ARG A 609 -37.19 8.86 19.55
CA ARG A 609 -38.48 9.22 18.89
C ARG A 609 -38.99 8.10 17.98
N LEU A 610 -38.07 7.40 17.30
CA LEU A 610 -38.42 6.27 16.45
C LEU A 610 -38.99 5.08 17.26
N GLY A 611 -38.42 4.80 18.43
CA GLY A 611 -38.91 3.77 19.36
C GLY A 611 -40.31 4.08 19.89
N GLN A 612 -40.55 5.33 20.31
CA GLN A 612 -41.87 5.81 20.80
C GLN A 612 -42.96 5.73 19.72
N ALA A 613 -42.64 6.12 18.48
CA ALA A 613 -43.57 5.99 17.36
C ALA A 613 -43.98 4.55 17.05
N SER A 614 -43.15 3.57 17.46
CA SER A 614 -43.43 2.14 17.27
C SER A 614 -44.23 1.53 18.43
N SER A 615 -44.20 2.12 19.64
CA SER A 615 -44.89 1.64 20.83
C SER A 615 -46.28 2.31 21.09
N GLY A 616 -46.64 3.32 20.28
CA GLY A 616 -47.92 4.00 20.42
C GLY A 616 -48.03 4.90 21.67
N GLN A 617 -46.92 5.19 22.37
CA GLN A 617 -46.87 6.06 23.54
C GLN A 617 -46.72 7.53 23.17
N ALA A 618 -47.34 8.42 23.95
CA ALA A 618 -47.21 9.87 23.81
C ALA A 618 -45.73 10.30 23.96
N PRO A 619 -45.29 11.38 23.29
CA PRO A 619 -43.89 11.81 23.32
C PRO A 619 -43.48 12.20 24.74
N ALA A 620 -42.50 11.48 25.31
CA ALA A 620 -41.84 11.84 26.54
C ALA A 620 -40.99 13.10 26.35
N SER A 621 -40.80 13.87 27.42
CA SER A 621 -39.97 15.09 27.36
C SER A 621 -38.53 14.77 26.99
N PRO A 622 -37.78 15.69 26.35
CA PRO A 622 -36.37 15.51 25.99
C PRO A 622 -35.50 15.07 27.18
N ALA A 623 -35.83 15.48 28.40
CA ALA A 623 -35.13 15.12 29.63
C ALA A 623 -35.36 13.66 30.06
N GLU A 624 -36.56 13.11 29.86
CA GLU A 624 -36.88 11.69 30.16
C GLU A 624 -36.26 10.74 29.13
N VAL A 625 -36.15 11.19 27.87
CA VAL A 625 -35.46 10.44 26.80
C VAL A 625 -33.97 10.36 27.06
N LEU A 626 -33.36 11.46 27.49
CA LEU A 626 -31.94 11.50 27.93
C LEU A 626 -31.73 10.68 29.22
N GLY A 627 -32.65 10.69 30.16
CA GLY A 627 -32.61 9.89 31.38
C GLY A 627 -32.67 8.39 31.11
N ALA A 628 -33.53 7.94 30.19
CA ALA A 628 -33.62 6.53 29.80
C ALA A 628 -32.38 6.05 28.98
N ALA A 629 -31.85 6.92 28.11
CA ALA A 629 -30.60 6.66 27.37
C ALA A 629 -29.38 6.75 28.30
N CYS A 630 -29.32 7.70 29.24
CA CYS A 630 -28.30 7.82 30.27
C CYS A 630 -28.44 6.76 31.38
N GLY A 631 -29.64 6.32 31.73
CA GLY A 631 -29.87 5.26 32.72
C GLY A 631 -29.25 3.93 32.29
N SER A 632 -29.27 3.60 31.01
CA SER A 632 -28.48 2.52 30.40
C SER A 632 -26.96 2.82 30.38
N LEU A 633 -26.55 4.09 30.43
CA LEU A 633 -25.17 4.55 30.48
C LEU A 633 -24.62 4.66 31.92
N LEU A 634 -25.47 4.93 32.92
CA LEU A 634 -25.10 5.12 34.32
C LEU A 634 -25.14 3.81 35.15
N ALA A 635 -25.83 2.77 34.70
CA ALA A 635 -25.85 1.46 35.37
C ALA A 635 -24.48 0.75 35.34
N LEU A 636 -23.41 1.34 34.78
CA LEU A 636 -22.05 0.82 34.71
C LEU A 636 -20.99 1.73 35.37
N CYS A 637 -21.37 2.78 36.11
CA CYS A 637 -20.43 3.49 36.97
C CYS A 637 -20.58 2.97 38.42
N PRO A 638 -19.59 2.26 39.02
CA PRO A 638 -19.51 2.15 40.45
C PRO A 638 -19.21 3.54 41.02
N ALA A 639 -19.97 3.96 42.02
CA ALA A 639 -19.74 5.18 42.79
C ALA A 639 -18.29 5.22 43.30
N PRO A 640 -17.63 6.41 43.35
CA PRO A 640 -16.33 6.53 43.98
C PRO A 640 -16.51 6.19 45.48
N GLY A 641 -15.84 5.11 45.92
CA GLY A 641 -15.80 4.72 47.32
C GLY A 641 -15.15 5.80 48.16
N THR A 642 -15.81 6.13 49.23
CA THR A 642 -15.26 6.84 50.41
C THR A 642 -14.09 6.10 51.01
#